data_8240a8b2b0fb0723b08dcc333f9dd67a
#
_entry.id   8240a8b2b0fb0723b08dcc333f9dd67a
#
_cell.length_a   1.000
_cell.length_b   1.000
_cell.length_c   1.000
_cell.angle_alpha   90.00
_cell.angle_beta   90.00
_cell.angle_gamma   90.00
#
_symmetry.space_group_name_H-M   'P 1'
#
loop_
_entity.id
_entity.type
_entity.pdbx_description
1 polymer ?
#
loop_
_entity_poly.entity_id
_entity_poly.type
_entity_poly.pdbx_seq_one_letter_code
_entity_poly.pdbx_strand_id
1 'polypeptide(L)'
;MKKQYITIIRIILCFALCIVCSGCGRDARTEETWTEAAGEQTTDRTAEETGEPTADYHGLLRITEFSMKNSAGIRDEDGEFRDWIELENCSDSEVPLSGWTVTDKPKLRRQPISDSVLAPGERLVVFCRDFGLKEEETLRLIDPAGEVQESALCPSSAEERYSLTLQPDGSYAGTKWMSPGFPNGKDGYVQWCRTDSRESSLLINEVMVSNERHPGLNGACYDWVELKNISDEILDLSGYRLKTDRDDPRGWLFPQTSLNPGEMICIACDEDAPSSDLNTGFSLNAVEETLFLYDRAGELADYVLLHDIPIEGSMGRINEENGYFFFTEPTPGAENTGGARLVSDMPLTLTPEGPYDDVQRLQVELSAPGRIFYTLDGTVPTISSTPYTGPIELTETGVIRAVALEDNAVLGRVSTFSFFLNEYHSLPILSLAVDDANEFERIFSIGIKWVPVPANLALYEDGVVFNQACKVSMNGWTSLSMPKKSMGVEFTGRYGGMLHCDLFGNGITEYDGLNMRVGQDYNFSVFRNELIQDLCREASDCLYTQESKYCILYVNGAYYGIYCLKDDITRQFYANHAGVSVDSVEGFRAPAPTNVDYYDLMVDYGWHSDLSEEKNYRHLEAGINLDSLIDWFLFEAYCGNSDTAGNQRVYRSTENGNRWEYVLYDLDWAFHYWQGGFGTILDGIGNVGPDMLNMLNNLLDSEIFRDRLLRRYAELVGTVLADDYVLDRIDEYVALLRPEIARDHERWGVTVEHWSGNVELLRSTIRDNDYAHFTVRDLCKRLDLSKEERMRYFGPYAVEGA
;
A
#
# COMPACT_ATOMS: atom_id res chain seq x y z
N MET A 1 -22.76 -9.45 -14.91
CA MET A 1 -23.42 -9.33 -16.23
C MET A 1 -23.52 -7.89 -16.74
N LYS A 2 -23.96 -6.88 -15.98
CA LYS A 2 -24.02 -5.48 -16.47
C LYS A 2 -22.63 -4.86 -16.76
N LYS A 3 -21.59 -5.12 -15.95
CA LYS A 3 -20.21 -4.63 -16.23
C LYS A 3 -19.58 -5.25 -17.49
N GLN A 4 -19.85 -6.51 -17.79
CA GLN A 4 -19.39 -7.14 -19.05
C GLN A 4 -20.08 -6.57 -20.29
N TYR A 5 -21.37 -6.20 -20.19
CA TYR A 5 -22.08 -5.57 -21.29
C TYR A 5 -21.58 -4.15 -21.61
N ILE A 6 -21.21 -3.38 -20.59
CA ILE A 6 -20.65 -2.03 -20.80
C ILE A 6 -19.25 -2.09 -21.42
N THR A 7 -18.43 -3.05 -21.04
CA THR A 7 -17.10 -3.26 -21.65
C THR A 7 -17.23 -3.73 -23.11
N ILE A 8 -18.16 -4.64 -23.40
CA ILE A 8 -18.41 -5.11 -24.78
C ILE A 8 -18.97 -3.96 -25.64
N ILE A 9 -19.84 -3.12 -25.13
CA ILE A 9 -20.37 -1.96 -25.85
C ILE A 9 -19.26 -0.90 -26.10
N ARG A 10 -18.34 -0.69 -25.18
CA ARG A 10 -17.19 0.20 -25.39
C ARG A 10 -16.20 -0.35 -26.42
N ILE A 11 -15.96 -1.64 -26.46
CA ILE A 11 -15.11 -2.30 -27.45
C ILE A 11 -15.79 -2.24 -28.83
N ILE A 12 -17.09 -2.44 -28.95
CA ILE A 12 -17.83 -2.33 -30.19
C ILE A 12 -17.90 -0.88 -30.70
N LEU A 13 -18.02 0.12 -29.81
CA LEU A 13 -17.96 1.53 -30.20
C LEU A 13 -16.55 1.96 -30.65
N CYS A 14 -15.47 1.46 -30.02
CA CYS A 14 -14.12 1.73 -30.50
C CYS A 14 -13.85 1.10 -31.89
N PHE A 15 -14.35 -0.12 -32.16
CA PHE A 15 -14.24 -0.73 -33.47
C PHE A 15 -15.11 -0.01 -34.54
N ALA A 16 -16.27 0.51 -34.16
CA ALA A 16 -17.13 1.28 -35.07
C ALA A 16 -16.54 2.65 -35.40
N LEU A 17 -15.81 3.32 -34.48
CA LEU A 17 -15.11 4.58 -34.76
C LEU A 17 -13.88 4.39 -35.65
N CYS A 18 -13.18 3.27 -35.57
CA CYS A 18 -12.05 2.96 -36.46
C CYS A 18 -12.49 2.62 -37.90
N ILE A 19 -13.71 2.15 -38.12
CA ILE A 19 -14.23 1.82 -39.46
C ILE A 19 -14.78 3.09 -40.14
N VAL A 20 -15.20 4.11 -39.42
CA VAL A 20 -15.75 5.35 -40.01
C VAL A 20 -14.65 6.34 -40.44
N CYS A 21 -13.40 6.21 -39.94
CA CYS A 21 -12.29 7.06 -40.39
C CYS A 21 -11.47 6.48 -41.56
N SER A 22 -11.87 5.36 -42.16
CA SER A 22 -11.16 4.71 -43.28
C SER A 22 -11.87 4.85 -44.63
N GLY A 23 -12.78 5.81 -44.76
CA GLY A 23 -13.56 5.96 -45.98
C GLY A 23 -13.56 7.40 -46.53
N CYS A 24 -12.44 7.88 -47.09
CA CYS A 24 -12.47 8.90 -48.15
C CYS A 24 -11.07 9.08 -48.75
N GLY A 25 -10.98 8.85 -50.03
CA GLY A 25 -9.83 9.24 -50.85
C GLY A 25 -9.17 8.15 -51.67
N ARG A 26 -9.88 7.64 -52.70
CA ARG A 26 -9.24 6.99 -53.85
C ARG A 26 -8.46 8.04 -54.62
N ASP A 27 -7.21 7.75 -54.96
CA ASP A 27 -6.80 7.77 -56.35
C ASP A 27 -5.61 6.82 -56.58
N ALA A 28 -5.74 6.07 -57.65
CA ALA A 28 -4.87 5.00 -58.07
C ALA A 28 -3.58 5.54 -58.72
N ARG A 29 -2.44 4.87 -58.43
CA ARG A 29 -1.42 4.61 -59.49
C ARG A 29 -0.47 3.50 -59.07
N THR A 30 -0.65 2.38 -59.70
CA THR A 30 0.27 1.42 -60.33
C THR A 30 1.59 1.08 -59.61
N GLU A 31 1.67 -0.22 -59.23
CA GLU A 31 2.89 -0.98 -59.05
C GLU A 31 3.76 -0.94 -60.33
N GLU A 32 5.04 -0.68 -60.17
CA GLU A 32 6.06 -1.13 -61.14
C GLU A 32 7.19 -1.82 -60.42
N THR A 33 7.23 -3.12 -60.67
CA THR A 33 8.37 -4.03 -60.48
C THR A 33 9.51 -3.65 -61.41
N TRP A 34 10.74 -3.57 -60.90
CA TRP A 34 11.94 -3.48 -61.74
C TRP A 34 12.80 -4.73 -61.51
N THR A 35 12.87 -5.49 -62.59
CA THR A 35 13.87 -6.54 -62.87
C THR A 35 15.07 -5.90 -63.56
N GLU A 36 16.26 -6.47 -63.28
CA GLU A 36 17.56 -6.16 -63.87
C GLU A 36 17.59 -6.23 -65.37
N ALA A 37 18.27 -5.31 -66.02
CA ALA A 37 19.03 -5.59 -67.24
C ALA A 37 20.17 -4.56 -67.41
N ALA A 38 21.30 -5.11 -67.73
CA ALA A 38 22.60 -4.45 -67.99
C ALA A 38 22.63 -3.67 -69.28
N GLY A 39 23.53 -2.67 -69.37
CA GLY A 39 24.10 -2.32 -70.69
C GLY A 39 24.55 -0.85 -70.78
N GLU A 40 25.84 -0.64 -70.66
CA GLU A 40 26.77 0.18 -71.43
C GLU A 40 26.67 1.68 -71.64
N GLN A 41 27.69 2.32 -71.13
CA GLN A 41 28.70 3.27 -71.77
C GLN A 41 28.43 4.77 -71.83
N THR A 42 29.39 5.39 -71.09
CA THR A 42 30.23 6.58 -71.47
C THR A 42 29.60 7.95 -71.37
N THR A 43 30.10 8.81 -70.47
CA THR A 43 31.28 9.70 -70.62
C THR A 43 31.45 10.59 -69.42
N ASP A 44 32.67 10.53 -68.94
CA ASP A 44 33.49 11.52 -68.29
C ASP A 44 32.82 12.86 -67.88
N ARG A 45 32.80 13.13 -66.56
CA ARG A 45 33.14 14.41 -65.93
C ARG A 45 33.42 14.16 -64.47
N THR A 46 34.69 14.20 -64.15
CA THR A 46 35.23 14.32 -62.79
C THR A 46 34.66 15.54 -62.08
N ALA A 47 33.86 15.30 -61.06
CA ALA A 47 33.71 16.16 -59.89
C ALA A 47 34.22 15.40 -58.71
N GLU A 48 35.34 15.79 -58.16
CA GLU A 48 35.81 15.33 -56.84
C GLU A 48 34.76 15.69 -55.80
N GLU A 49 33.95 14.73 -55.38
CA GLU A 49 33.29 14.75 -54.07
C GLU A 49 34.39 14.48 -53.06
N THR A 50 34.93 15.53 -52.45
CA THR A 50 35.60 15.44 -51.17
C THR A 50 34.52 15.13 -50.15
N GLY A 51 34.12 13.85 -50.08
CA GLY A 51 33.37 13.35 -48.93
C GLY A 51 34.34 13.37 -47.73
N GLU A 52 34.10 14.30 -46.83
CA GLU A 52 34.63 14.15 -45.47
C GLU A 52 34.20 12.77 -44.97
N PRO A 53 35.07 11.98 -44.36
CA PRO A 53 34.66 10.69 -43.80
C PRO A 53 33.57 10.99 -42.79
N THR A 54 32.36 10.45 -43.00
CA THR A 54 31.28 10.51 -42.00
C THR A 54 31.85 9.87 -40.73
N ALA A 55 31.98 10.69 -39.69
CA ALA A 55 32.51 10.21 -38.42
C ALA A 55 31.56 9.06 -37.95
N ASP A 56 32.19 7.95 -37.60
CA ASP A 56 31.47 6.83 -37.01
C ASP A 56 31.28 7.14 -35.50
N TYR A 57 30.06 7.35 -35.06
CA TYR A 57 29.70 7.68 -33.68
C TYR A 57 29.24 6.45 -32.90
N HIS A 58 29.22 5.26 -33.52
CA HIS A 58 28.65 4.06 -32.91
C HIS A 58 29.46 3.63 -31.68
N GLY A 59 28.76 3.50 -30.53
CA GLY A 59 29.32 2.97 -29.29
C GLY A 59 30.34 3.89 -28.62
N LEU A 60 30.44 5.16 -29.03
CA LEU A 60 31.36 6.11 -28.39
C LEU A 60 30.86 6.53 -27.00
N LEU A 61 29.58 6.81 -26.88
CA LEU A 61 28.91 7.22 -25.62
C LEU A 61 27.83 6.24 -25.26
N ARG A 62 27.64 6.01 -23.95
CA ARG A 62 26.54 5.21 -23.39
C ARG A 62 25.85 5.98 -22.27
N ILE A 63 24.55 5.71 -22.14
CA ILE A 63 23.78 6.09 -20.96
C ILE A 63 24.07 5.04 -19.89
N THR A 64 24.69 5.42 -18.78
CA THR A 64 25.09 4.50 -17.70
C THR A 64 24.17 4.54 -16.51
N GLU A 65 23.61 5.72 -16.21
CA GLU A 65 22.70 5.94 -15.09
C GLU A 65 21.73 7.09 -15.42
N PHE A 66 20.51 7.06 -14.92
CA PHE A 66 19.59 8.20 -15.00
C PHE A 66 18.56 8.18 -13.86
N SER A 67 18.02 9.36 -13.50
CA SER A 67 16.94 9.50 -12.52
C SER A 67 15.75 10.22 -13.14
N MET A 68 14.55 9.64 -13.01
CA MET A 68 13.26 10.17 -13.51
C MET A 68 12.49 10.95 -12.42
N LYS A 69 12.87 10.79 -11.16
CA LYS A 69 12.19 11.40 -10.01
C LYS A 69 13.21 11.96 -9.04
N ASN A 70 14.14 12.76 -9.56
CA ASN A 70 15.17 13.37 -8.72
C ASN A 70 14.55 14.39 -7.76
N SER A 71 13.97 13.91 -6.67
CA SER A 71 13.40 14.76 -5.63
C SER A 71 14.42 15.27 -4.63
N ALA A 72 15.56 14.56 -4.49
CA ALA A 72 16.56 14.86 -3.45
C ALA A 72 17.97 14.30 -3.71
N GLY A 73 18.28 13.81 -4.89
CA GLY A 73 19.60 13.23 -5.19
C GLY A 73 20.66 14.31 -5.37
N ILE A 74 20.73 14.87 -6.56
CA ILE A 74 21.69 15.92 -6.92
C ILE A 74 20.95 17.16 -7.43
N ARG A 75 21.54 18.33 -7.23
CA ARG A 75 21.00 19.61 -7.72
C ARG A 75 21.78 20.09 -8.93
N ASP A 76 21.10 20.75 -9.84
CA ASP A 76 21.73 21.45 -10.94
C ASP A 76 22.40 22.78 -10.47
N GLU A 77 22.98 23.51 -11.43
CA GLU A 77 23.67 24.79 -11.16
C GLU A 77 22.76 25.89 -10.61
N ASP A 78 21.43 25.77 -10.84
CA ASP A 78 20.40 26.68 -10.33
C ASP A 78 19.94 26.28 -8.91
N GLY A 79 20.42 25.16 -8.38
CA GLY A 79 20.03 24.59 -7.09
C GLY A 79 18.76 23.76 -7.15
N GLU A 80 18.25 23.46 -8.34
CA GLU A 80 17.00 22.70 -8.54
C GLU A 80 17.27 21.21 -8.69
N PHE A 81 16.35 20.39 -8.14
CA PHE A 81 16.33 18.94 -8.36
C PHE A 81 15.62 18.65 -9.68
N ARG A 82 16.41 18.42 -10.73
CA ARG A 82 15.90 18.05 -12.06
C ARG A 82 16.27 16.61 -12.35
N ASP A 83 15.46 15.94 -13.17
CA ASP A 83 15.83 14.65 -13.73
C ASP A 83 17.17 14.76 -14.41
N TRP A 84 17.97 13.71 -14.34
CA TRP A 84 19.34 13.74 -14.88
C TRP A 84 19.69 12.42 -15.55
N ILE A 85 20.71 12.50 -16.39
CA ILE A 85 21.23 11.40 -17.20
C ILE A 85 22.75 11.41 -17.07
N GLU A 86 23.34 10.25 -16.87
CA GLU A 86 24.78 10.09 -16.92
C GLU A 86 25.22 9.46 -18.24
N LEU A 87 26.24 10.03 -18.86
CA LEU A 87 26.88 9.54 -20.07
C LEU A 87 28.32 9.17 -19.77
N GLU A 88 28.76 8.03 -20.29
CA GLU A 88 30.17 7.58 -20.24
C GLU A 88 30.78 7.49 -21.63
N ASN A 89 32.02 7.96 -21.78
CA ASN A 89 32.79 7.70 -22.98
C ASN A 89 33.37 6.28 -22.92
N CYS A 90 32.78 5.36 -23.67
CA CYS A 90 33.18 3.95 -23.77
C CYS A 90 34.26 3.69 -24.83
N SER A 91 34.79 4.71 -25.52
CA SER A 91 35.83 4.57 -26.53
C SER A 91 37.24 4.76 -25.93
N ASP A 92 38.26 4.42 -26.72
CA ASP A 92 39.66 4.59 -26.35
C ASP A 92 40.21 6.00 -26.68
N SER A 93 39.35 6.93 -27.09
CA SER A 93 39.74 8.29 -27.52
C SER A 93 38.81 9.36 -26.95
N GLU A 94 39.30 10.60 -26.92
CA GLU A 94 38.47 11.75 -26.55
C GLU A 94 37.27 11.92 -27.49
N VAL A 95 36.08 12.12 -26.94
CA VAL A 95 34.84 12.35 -27.69
C VAL A 95 34.35 13.80 -27.51
N PRO A 96 34.36 14.63 -28.57
CA PRO A 96 33.74 15.95 -28.52
C PRO A 96 32.22 15.81 -28.40
N LEU A 97 31.65 16.50 -27.43
CA LEU A 97 30.21 16.42 -27.16
C LEU A 97 29.35 17.42 -27.98
N SER A 98 30.01 18.33 -28.70
CA SER A 98 29.32 19.31 -29.53
C SER A 98 28.49 18.62 -30.61
N GLY A 99 27.18 18.98 -30.65
CA GLY A 99 26.21 18.39 -31.55
C GLY A 99 25.50 17.15 -31.05
N TRP A 100 25.95 16.53 -29.95
CA TRP A 100 25.23 15.46 -29.31
C TRP A 100 24.02 16.02 -28.54
N THR A 101 22.92 15.28 -28.56
CA THR A 101 21.66 15.69 -27.92
C THR A 101 21.00 14.51 -27.21
N VAL A 102 20.23 14.84 -26.16
CA VAL A 102 19.34 13.90 -25.47
C VAL A 102 17.88 14.32 -25.65
N THR A 103 16.97 13.35 -25.66
CA THR A 103 15.54 13.62 -25.83
C THR A 103 14.66 12.44 -25.43
N ASP A 104 13.47 12.74 -24.94
CA ASP A 104 12.33 11.83 -24.81
C ASP A 104 11.49 11.77 -26.10
N LYS A 105 11.43 12.87 -26.86
CA LYS A 105 10.56 13.06 -28.05
C LYS A 105 11.34 13.69 -29.22
N PRO A 106 12.09 12.90 -30.01
CA PRO A 106 13.06 13.40 -31.00
C PRO A 106 12.47 14.31 -32.08
N LYS A 107 11.16 14.23 -32.31
CA LYS A 107 10.47 15.09 -33.30
C LYS A 107 10.02 16.45 -32.74
N LEU A 108 9.99 16.59 -31.41
CA LEU A 108 9.45 17.77 -30.74
C LEU A 108 10.52 18.64 -30.09
N ARG A 109 11.55 18.01 -29.49
CA ARG A 109 12.59 18.71 -28.73
C ARG A 109 13.86 17.86 -28.66
N ARG A 110 15.01 18.52 -28.62
CA ARG A 110 16.33 17.90 -28.41
C ARG A 110 17.14 18.84 -27.55
N GLN A 111 17.61 18.35 -26.42
CA GLN A 111 18.46 19.12 -25.52
C GLN A 111 19.94 18.85 -25.86
N PRO A 112 20.75 19.87 -26.18
CA PRO A 112 22.20 19.73 -26.31
C PRO A 112 22.83 19.26 -25.01
N ILE A 113 23.85 18.40 -25.09
CA ILE A 113 24.55 17.87 -23.91
C ILE A 113 25.53 18.89 -23.37
N SER A 114 26.56 19.23 -24.16
CA SER A 114 27.66 20.13 -23.79
C SER A 114 28.48 20.44 -25.02
N ASP A 115 29.34 21.49 -24.94
CA ASP A 115 30.37 21.78 -25.92
C ASP A 115 31.77 21.29 -25.45
N SER A 116 31.84 20.50 -24.36
CA SER A 116 33.11 19.96 -23.81
C SER A 116 33.57 18.71 -24.57
N VAL A 117 34.71 18.19 -24.13
CA VAL A 117 35.28 16.94 -24.63
C VAL A 117 35.29 15.96 -23.45
N LEU A 118 34.90 14.72 -23.68
CA LEU A 118 34.89 13.67 -22.68
C LEU A 118 36.01 12.69 -22.93
N ALA A 119 36.93 12.55 -21.96
CA ALA A 119 38.06 11.60 -22.05
C ALA A 119 37.61 10.13 -21.98
N PRO A 120 38.41 9.16 -22.41
CA PRO A 120 38.07 7.74 -22.28
C PRO A 120 37.73 7.32 -20.83
N GLY A 121 36.59 6.70 -20.64
CA GLY A 121 36.08 6.27 -19.33
C GLY A 121 35.56 7.42 -18.44
N GLU A 122 35.61 8.66 -18.93
CA GLU A 122 35.05 9.81 -18.20
C GLU A 122 33.52 9.81 -18.28
N ARG A 123 32.89 10.30 -17.21
CA ARG A 123 31.44 10.37 -17.05
C ARG A 123 30.99 11.82 -16.95
N LEU A 124 29.81 12.10 -17.49
CA LEU A 124 29.16 13.41 -17.45
C LEU A 124 27.72 13.30 -17.05
N VAL A 125 27.32 14.02 -16.00
CA VAL A 125 25.91 14.17 -15.60
C VAL A 125 25.29 15.34 -16.38
N VAL A 126 24.16 15.09 -17.02
CA VAL A 126 23.38 16.04 -17.82
C VAL A 126 22.00 16.18 -17.22
N PHE A 127 21.65 17.36 -16.70
CA PHE A 127 20.31 17.64 -16.17
C PHE A 127 19.29 17.89 -17.30
N CYS A 128 18.10 17.30 -17.18
CA CYS A 128 17.00 17.47 -18.14
C CYS A 128 16.32 18.84 -17.92
N ARG A 129 16.78 19.89 -18.62
CA ARG A 129 16.25 21.25 -18.48
C ARG A 129 15.07 21.54 -19.40
N ASP A 130 15.02 20.90 -20.58
CA ASP A 130 14.00 21.12 -21.59
C ASP A 130 12.84 20.14 -21.50
N PHE A 131 12.95 19.08 -20.69
CA PHE A 131 11.97 18.04 -20.47
C PHE A 131 12.19 17.34 -19.15
N GLY A 132 11.17 16.69 -18.61
CA GLY A 132 11.26 15.70 -17.53
C GLY A 132 11.04 14.30 -18.10
N LEU A 133 11.68 13.32 -17.51
CA LEU A 133 11.50 11.91 -17.82
C LEU A 133 10.20 11.40 -17.18
N LYS A 134 9.44 10.57 -17.92
CA LYS A 134 8.19 9.99 -17.43
C LYS A 134 8.18 8.49 -17.66
N GLU A 135 7.37 7.83 -16.88
CA GLU A 135 7.07 6.40 -17.04
C GLU A 135 6.70 6.06 -18.48
N GLU A 136 7.15 4.90 -18.96
CA GLU A 136 6.94 4.39 -20.31
C GLU A 136 7.48 5.27 -21.46
N GLU A 137 8.17 6.36 -21.17
CA GLU A 137 8.86 7.16 -22.16
C GLU A 137 10.24 6.53 -22.51
N THR A 138 10.71 6.78 -23.72
CA THR A 138 12.05 6.31 -24.14
C THR A 138 13.00 7.49 -24.22
N LEU A 139 14.00 7.50 -23.35
CA LEU A 139 15.14 8.39 -23.43
C LEU A 139 16.04 7.97 -24.60
N ARG A 140 16.57 8.93 -25.38
CA ARG A 140 17.43 8.68 -26.54
C ARG A 140 18.62 9.58 -26.52
N LEU A 141 19.77 9.00 -26.83
CA LEU A 141 21.02 9.68 -27.12
C LEU A 141 21.19 9.78 -28.65
N ILE A 142 21.38 10.99 -29.16
CA ILE A 142 21.45 11.27 -30.59
C ILE A 142 22.79 11.94 -30.92
N ASP A 143 23.48 11.45 -31.93
CA ASP A 143 24.76 11.93 -32.39
C ASP A 143 24.65 13.23 -33.24
N PRO A 144 25.80 13.86 -33.55
CA PRO A 144 25.81 15.05 -34.40
C PRO A 144 25.28 14.84 -35.83
N ALA A 145 25.23 13.60 -36.33
CA ALA A 145 24.62 13.28 -37.62
C ALA A 145 23.08 13.19 -37.53
N GLY A 146 22.56 13.14 -36.34
CA GLY A 146 21.11 13.05 -36.07
C GLY A 146 20.57 11.65 -35.89
N GLU A 147 21.46 10.66 -35.81
CA GLU A 147 21.10 9.25 -35.63
C GLU A 147 21.06 8.87 -34.14
N VAL A 148 20.12 7.98 -33.80
CA VAL A 148 19.97 7.48 -32.42
C VAL A 148 21.08 6.46 -32.16
N GLN A 149 21.95 6.74 -31.20
CA GLN A 149 23.04 5.86 -30.80
C GLN A 149 22.65 4.94 -29.67
N GLU A 150 21.82 5.40 -28.73
CA GLU A 150 21.35 4.59 -27.61
C GLU A 150 19.94 4.99 -27.20
N SER A 151 19.21 4.04 -26.59
CA SER A 151 17.86 4.25 -26.06
C SER A 151 17.69 3.53 -24.74
N ALA A 152 17.15 4.23 -23.71
CA ALA A 152 16.77 3.67 -22.44
C ALA A 152 15.25 3.82 -22.25
N LEU A 153 14.56 2.72 -21.94
CA LEU A 153 13.13 2.75 -21.60
C LEU A 153 12.98 3.11 -20.12
N CYS A 154 12.19 4.13 -19.85
CA CYS A 154 11.76 4.48 -18.50
C CYS A 154 10.71 3.47 -18.04
N PRO A 155 10.87 2.76 -16.91
CA PRO A 155 9.93 1.74 -16.47
C PRO A 155 8.56 2.31 -16.08
N SER A 156 7.53 1.46 -16.12
CA SER A 156 6.14 1.83 -15.80
C SER A 156 5.81 1.80 -14.31
N SER A 157 6.65 1.16 -13.51
CA SER A 157 6.51 1.14 -12.05
C SER A 157 7.86 1.45 -11.45
N ALA A 158 7.88 2.45 -10.62
CA ALA A 158 9.08 2.86 -9.94
C ALA A 158 9.39 1.97 -8.75
N GLU A 159 9.99 0.81 -8.97
CA GLU A 159 11.00 0.32 -8.05
C GLU A 159 12.26 1.21 -8.13
N GLU A 160 12.03 2.42 -8.61
CA GLU A 160 12.98 3.49 -8.68
C GLU A 160 13.18 4.08 -7.32
N ARG A 161 14.20 3.68 -6.66
CA ARG A 161 14.48 4.36 -5.42
C ARG A 161 15.12 5.71 -5.69
N TYR A 162 16.18 5.76 -6.51
CA TYR A 162 16.87 7.03 -6.73
C TYR A 162 17.41 7.20 -8.13
N SER A 163 17.82 6.12 -8.78
CA SER A 163 18.26 6.10 -10.16
C SER A 163 18.14 4.73 -10.78
N LEU A 164 18.25 4.68 -12.11
CA LEU A 164 18.29 3.45 -12.90
C LEU A 164 19.68 3.31 -13.50
N THR A 165 20.33 2.16 -13.27
CA THR A 165 21.67 1.86 -13.76
C THR A 165 21.64 0.80 -14.84
N LEU A 166 22.55 0.97 -15.83
CA LEU A 166 22.76 0.01 -16.90
C LEU A 166 23.28 -1.31 -16.35
N GLN A 167 22.63 -2.41 -16.70
CA GLN A 167 22.99 -3.76 -16.33
C GLN A 167 23.88 -4.43 -17.40
N PRO A 168 24.61 -5.52 -17.07
CA PRO A 168 25.47 -6.23 -18.03
C PRO A 168 24.71 -6.79 -19.25
N ASP A 169 23.41 -7.04 -19.14
CA ASP A 169 22.56 -7.53 -20.23
C ASP A 169 22.02 -6.40 -21.13
N GLY A 170 22.31 -5.14 -20.80
CA GLY A 170 21.86 -3.95 -21.52
C GLY A 170 20.52 -3.41 -21.05
N SER A 171 19.86 -4.01 -20.06
CA SER A 171 18.67 -3.49 -19.40
C SER A 171 19.04 -2.40 -18.38
N TYR A 172 18.01 -1.69 -17.85
CA TYR A 172 18.19 -0.77 -16.74
C TYR A 172 17.41 -1.27 -15.53
N ALA A 173 18.03 -1.20 -14.36
CA ALA A 173 17.42 -1.59 -13.09
C ALA A 173 17.55 -0.47 -12.05
N GLY A 174 16.53 -0.31 -11.23
CA GLY A 174 16.51 0.63 -10.10
C GLY A 174 17.61 0.33 -9.09
N THR A 175 18.22 1.36 -8.53
CA THR A 175 19.24 1.24 -7.49
C THR A 175 19.09 2.27 -6.39
N LYS A 176 19.34 1.84 -5.16
CA LYS A 176 19.54 2.72 -4.00
C LYS A 176 20.97 3.29 -3.93
N TRP A 177 21.90 2.75 -4.73
CA TRP A 177 23.32 3.12 -4.76
C TRP A 177 23.57 4.10 -5.91
N MET A 178 22.87 5.23 -5.89
CA MET A 178 23.05 6.31 -6.85
C MET A 178 24.50 6.77 -6.87
N SER A 179 25.10 6.90 -8.07
CA SER A 179 26.53 7.14 -8.22
C SER A 179 26.90 8.19 -9.28
N PRO A 180 26.23 9.35 -9.33
CA PRO A 180 26.41 10.33 -10.42
C PRO A 180 27.85 10.82 -10.52
N GLY A 181 28.45 10.64 -11.68
CA GLY A 181 29.85 10.94 -11.98
C GLY A 181 30.84 9.85 -11.59
N PHE A 182 30.41 8.71 -11.08
CA PHE A 182 31.22 7.60 -10.62
C PHE A 182 30.73 6.25 -11.22
N PRO A 183 31.54 5.17 -11.17
CA PRO A 183 31.12 3.86 -11.64
C PRO A 183 29.87 3.36 -10.89
N ASN A 184 28.93 2.77 -11.62
CA ASN A 184 27.69 2.27 -11.03
C ASN A 184 27.92 1.25 -9.91
N GLY A 185 27.11 1.31 -8.84
CA GLY A 185 27.10 0.39 -7.72
C GLY A 185 27.76 0.92 -6.45
N LYS A 186 27.88 0.07 -5.43
CA LYS A 186 28.28 0.42 -4.06
C LYS A 186 29.57 1.22 -3.98
N ASP A 187 30.60 0.85 -4.75
CA ASP A 187 31.90 1.55 -4.74
C ASP A 187 31.79 2.98 -5.30
N GLY A 188 31.01 3.16 -6.35
CA GLY A 188 30.74 4.48 -6.92
C GLY A 188 29.89 5.34 -5.98
N TYR A 189 28.87 4.77 -5.37
CA TYR A 189 28.07 5.44 -4.33
C TYR A 189 28.96 5.96 -3.19
N VAL A 190 29.86 5.14 -2.65
CA VAL A 190 30.80 5.56 -1.60
C VAL A 190 31.73 6.70 -2.07
N GLN A 191 32.15 6.68 -3.34
CA GLN A 191 32.97 7.75 -3.92
C GLN A 191 32.14 9.02 -4.07
N TRP A 192 30.91 8.91 -4.55
CA TRP A 192 29.98 10.04 -4.67
C TRP A 192 29.68 10.67 -3.31
N CYS A 193 29.35 9.89 -2.28
CA CYS A 193 29.09 10.37 -0.93
C CYS A 193 30.22 11.25 -0.38
N ARG A 194 31.47 10.97 -0.75
CA ARG A 194 32.63 11.76 -0.33
C ARG A 194 32.72 13.15 -0.97
N THR A 195 31.94 13.38 -2.03
CA THR A 195 31.87 14.70 -2.69
C THR A 195 30.83 15.61 -2.06
N ASP A 196 29.93 15.06 -1.20
CA ASP A 196 28.86 15.81 -0.56
C ASP A 196 29.44 16.78 0.50
N SER A 197 29.64 18.03 0.13
CA SER A 197 30.05 19.11 1.03
C SER A 197 28.91 20.08 1.23
N ARG A 198 28.49 20.30 2.49
CA ARG A 198 27.41 21.21 2.86
C ARG A 198 27.96 22.47 3.49
N GLU A 199 27.45 23.63 3.06
CA GLU A 199 27.90 24.95 3.56
C GLU A 199 26.94 25.56 4.60
N SER A 200 25.84 24.87 4.98
CA SER A 200 24.87 25.37 5.95
C SER A 200 25.46 25.40 7.37
N SER A 201 25.06 26.40 8.16
CA SER A 201 25.43 26.51 9.58
C SER A 201 24.68 25.49 10.46
N LEU A 202 23.53 24.99 10.02
CA LEU A 202 22.73 23.97 10.67
C LEU A 202 22.63 22.76 9.77
N LEU A 203 23.00 21.59 10.28
CA LEU A 203 22.98 20.35 9.52
C LEU A 203 22.06 19.33 10.19
N ILE A 204 21.48 18.45 9.40
CA ILE A 204 20.90 17.19 9.85
C ILE A 204 22.06 16.27 10.23
N ASN A 205 22.24 16.03 11.53
CA ASN A 205 23.39 15.31 12.07
C ASN A 205 23.17 13.79 12.12
N GLU A 206 21.97 13.38 12.58
CA GLU A 206 21.60 11.97 12.71
C GLU A 206 20.09 11.82 12.59
N VAL A 207 19.62 10.74 11.95
CA VAL A 207 18.21 10.38 11.84
C VAL A 207 18.04 8.93 12.24
N MET A 208 17.16 8.69 13.17
CA MET A 208 16.74 7.37 13.58
C MET A 208 15.30 7.12 13.17
N VAL A 209 15.11 6.09 12.40
CA VAL A 209 13.80 5.60 12.00
C VAL A 209 13.67 4.17 12.48
N SER A 210 12.50 3.76 12.92
CA SER A 210 12.28 2.42 13.45
C SER A 210 12.79 2.21 14.89
N ASN A 211 12.52 3.16 15.74
CA ASN A 211 12.96 3.20 17.14
C ASN A 211 11.96 2.51 18.09
N GLU A 212 12.33 1.38 18.68
CA GLU A 212 11.54 0.72 19.75
C GLU A 212 12.25 0.63 21.10
N ARG A 213 13.59 0.79 21.10
CA ARG A 213 14.42 0.51 22.29
C ARG A 213 15.12 1.71 22.87
N HIS A 214 15.24 2.78 22.10
CA HIS A 214 15.99 3.96 22.51
C HIS A 214 15.01 5.06 22.96
N PRO A 215 14.68 5.16 24.25
CA PRO A 215 13.70 6.13 24.72
C PRO A 215 14.18 7.57 24.49
N GLY A 216 13.35 8.34 23.83
CA GLY A 216 13.56 9.77 23.65
C GLY A 216 13.31 10.59 24.93
N LEU A 217 13.18 11.90 24.79
CA LEU A 217 13.06 12.85 25.89
C LEU A 217 11.92 12.57 26.88
N ASN A 218 10.87 11.86 26.46
CA ASN A 218 9.69 11.56 27.29
C ASN A 218 9.62 10.09 27.75
N GLY A 219 10.69 9.32 27.54
CA GLY A 219 10.75 7.91 27.91
C GLY A 219 9.97 6.98 26.95
N ALA A 220 9.46 7.50 25.86
CA ALA A 220 8.88 6.73 24.76
C ALA A 220 9.87 6.61 23.60
N CYS A 221 9.74 5.56 22.80
CA CYS A 221 10.59 5.30 21.65
C CYS A 221 9.88 5.85 20.40
N TYR A 222 10.28 7.04 19.95
CA TYR A 222 9.81 7.69 18.74
C TYR A 222 10.94 7.74 17.72
N ASP A 223 10.61 7.82 16.46
CA ASP A 223 11.56 8.23 15.43
C ASP A 223 12.01 9.68 15.72
N TRP A 224 13.23 10.01 15.35
CA TRP A 224 13.76 11.34 15.62
C TRP A 224 14.79 11.78 14.61
N VAL A 225 14.90 13.10 14.47
CA VAL A 225 15.98 13.77 13.76
C VAL A 225 16.80 14.61 14.74
N GLU A 226 18.11 14.55 14.62
CA GLU A 226 19.04 15.41 15.33
C GLU A 226 19.63 16.45 14.39
N LEU A 227 19.61 17.71 14.83
CA LEU A 227 20.26 18.81 14.16
C LEU A 227 21.46 19.29 14.96
N LYS A 228 22.51 19.75 14.26
CA LYS A 228 23.74 20.26 14.87
C LYS A 228 24.08 21.63 14.33
N ASN A 229 24.35 22.59 15.23
CA ASN A 229 24.96 23.88 14.88
C ASN A 229 26.46 23.68 14.65
N ILE A 230 26.93 23.78 13.40
CA ILE A 230 28.34 23.64 13.05
C ILE A 230 29.07 25.00 12.88
N SER A 231 28.35 26.12 13.11
CA SER A 231 28.95 27.46 13.07
C SER A 231 29.63 27.84 14.41
N ASP A 232 30.44 28.88 14.35
CA ASP A 232 31.11 29.45 15.54
C ASP A 232 30.20 30.42 16.32
N GLU A 233 28.93 30.59 15.87
CA GLU A 233 27.98 31.55 16.48
C GLU A 233 26.75 30.83 17.05
N ILE A 234 26.04 31.54 17.97
CA ILE A 234 24.73 31.05 18.45
C ILE A 234 23.73 31.19 17.33
N LEU A 235 23.08 30.06 16.99
CA LEU A 235 22.10 30.01 15.93
C LEU A 235 20.69 29.98 16.50
N ASP A 236 19.85 30.95 16.11
CA ASP A 236 18.44 31.01 16.43
C ASP A 236 17.66 30.20 15.36
N LEU A 237 16.96 29.12 15.77
CA LEU A 237 16.22 28.23 14.92
C LEU A 237 14.80 28.73 14.58
N SER A 238 14.38 29.86 15.16
CA SER A 238 13.05 30.44 14.90
C SER A 238 12.87 30.72 13.40
N GLY A 239 11.87 30.07 12.79
CA GLY A 239 11.59 30.21 11.36
C GLY A 239 12.18 29.13 10.48
N TYR A 240 13.08 28.29 10.99
CA TYR A 240 13.48 27.07 10.27
C TYR A 240 12.31 26.10 10.18
N ARG A 241 12.34 25.18 9.17
CA ARG A 241 11.28 24.20 8.93
C ARG A 241 11.89 22.85 8.56
N LEU A 242 11.23 21.78 9.04
CA LEU A 242 11.43 20.42 8.57
C LEU A 242 10.24 19.99 7.72
N LYS A 243 10.52 19.25 6.65
CA LYS A 243 9.50 18.70 5.72
C LYS A 243 9.95 17.33 5.21
N THR A 244 9.01 16.46 4.90
CA THR A 244 9.23 15.23 4.13
C THR A 244 8.75 15.39 2.67
N ASP A 245 7.79 16.29 2.44
CA ASP A 245 7.36 16.71 1.11
C ASP A 245 7.91 18.10 0.79
N ARG A 246 8.66 18.19 -0.31
CA ARG A 246 9.22 19.45 -0.81
C ARG A 246 8.14 20.47 -1.15
N ASP A 247 7.03 20.01 -1.71
CA ASP A 247 5.94 20.84 -2.21
C ASP A 247 4.96 21.28 -1.10
N ASP A 248 5.04 20.69 0.10
CA ASP A 248 4.25 21.18 1.25
C ASP A 248 4.64 22.63 1.58
N PRO A 249 3.70 23.59 1.44
CA PRO A 249 3.97 24.99 1.73
C PRO A 249 4.16 25.27 3.23
N ARG A 250 3.77 24.35 4.12
CA ARG A 250 3.73 24.55 5.57
C ARG A 250 4.95 23.94 6.26
N GLY A 251 5.10 22.63 6.25
CA GLY A 251 6.10 21.91 7.02
C GLY A 251 6.00 22.17 8.54
N TRP A 252 6.81 21.49 9.31
CA TRP A 252 6.92 21.76 10.76
C TRP A 252 7.85 22.95 11.03
N LEU A 253 7.34 23.92 11.77
CA LEU A 253 8.05 25.16 12.12
C LEU A 253 8.71 25.02 13.48
N PHE A 254 10.02 25.30 13.57
CA PHE A 254 10.74 25.30 14.84
C PHE A 254 10.15 26.33 15.81
N PRO A 255 9.95 25.94 17.09
CA PRO A 255 9.64 26.87 18.16
C PRO A 255 10.83 27.80 18.40
N GLN A 256 10.62 28.83 19.24
CA GLN A 256 11.70 29.76 19.64
C GLN A 256 12.79 29.00 20.40
N THR A 257 13.86 28.64 19.72
CA THR A 257 14.97 27.83 20.25
C THR A 257 16.28 28.34 19.65
N SER A 258 17.37 28.27 20.42
CA SER A 258 18.70 28.64 19.98
C SER A 258 19.71 27.55 20.33
N LEU A 259 20.67 27.28 19.44
CA LEU A 259 21.78 26.36 19.66
C LEU A 259 23.10 27.11 19.76
N ASN A 260 23.91 26.82 20.80
CA ASN A 260 25.30 27.26 20.87
C ASN A 260 26.16 26.58 19.82
N PRO A 261 27.37 27.10 19.52
CA PRO A 261 28.33 26.40 18.65
C PRO A 261 28.57 24.95 19.10
N GLY A 262 28.44 24.03 18.19
CA GLY A 262 28.57 22.57 18.40
C GLY A 262 27.41 21.91 19.15
N GLU A 263 26.37 22.64 19.57
CA GLU A 263 25.22 22.06 20.26
C GLU A 263 24.30 21.32 19.30
N MET A 264 23.70 20.25 19.82
CA MET A 264 22.76 19.38 19.09
C MET A 264 21.36 19.45 19.71
N ILE A 265 20.34 19.20 18.90
CA ILE A 265 18.94 19.12 19.34
C ILE A 265 18.24 17.97 18.64
N CYS A 266 17.60 17.08 19.41
CA CYS A 266 16.76 16.00 18.89
C CYS A 266 15.30 16.42 18.85
N ILE A 267 14.64 16.16 17.73
CA ILE A 267 13.22 16.43 17.46
C ILE A 267 12.53 15.10 17.19
N ALA A 268 11.45 14.81 17.90
CA ALA A 268 10.63 13.63 17.63
C ALA A 268 9.91 13.76 16.27
N CYS A 269 9.81 12.65 15.54
CA CYS A 269 9.10 12.54 14.28
C CYS A 269 8.06 11.41 14.40
N ASP A 270 6.90 11.75 14.96
CA ASP A 270 5.85 10.76 15.21
C ASP A 270 4.48 11.45 15.27
N GLU A 271 3.53 11.00 14.46
CA GLU A 271 2.17 11.54 14.44
C GLU A 271 1.34 11.15 15.67
N ASP A 272 1.66 10.02 16.29
CA ASP A 272 0.99 9.50 17.50
C ASP A 272 1.62 10.02 18.80
N ALA A 273 2.79 10.67 18.72
CA ALA A 273 3.45 11.21 19.89
C ALA A 273 2.63 12.37 20.51
N PRO A 274 2.63 12.51 21.84
CA PRO A 274 2.00 13.65 22.47
C PRO A 274 2.54 14.96 21.89
N SER A 275 1.64 15.89 21.55
CA SER A 275 2.03 17.18 21.02
C SER A 275 2.99 17.87 22.00
N SER A 276 4.21 18.08 21.56
CA SER A 276 5.23 18.83 22.27
C SER A 276 5.83 19.86 21.31
N ASP A 277 6.49 20.88 21.87
CA ASP A 277 7.15 21.91 21.05
C ASP A 277 8.29 21.33 20.18
N LEU A 278 8.76 20.09 20.44
CA LEU A 278 9.82 19.38 19.72
C LEU A 278 9.33 18.05 19.14
N ASN A 279 8.14 18.04 18.53
CA ASN A 279 7.62 16.94 17.74
C ASN A 279 7.11 17.49 16.40
N THR A 280 7.53 16.89 15.30
CA THR A 280 7.11 17.30 13.95
C THR A 280 5.64 16.99 13.67
N GLY A 281 5.09 15.93 14.29
CA GLY A 281 3.74 15.43 14.01
C GLY A 281 3.63 14.67 12.70
N PHE A 282 4.74 14.31 12.06
CA PHE A 282 4.82 13.34 10.97
C PHE A 282 5.81 12.23 11.33
N SER A 283 5.58 11.02 10.83
CA SER A 283 6.46 9.88 10.97
C SER A 283 7.47 9.82 9.82
N LEU A 284 8.58 9.11 9.99
CA LEU A 284 9.60 8.92 8.96
C LEU A 284 9.57 7.51 8.37
N ASN A 285 9.97 7.39 7.10
CA ASN A 285 10.09 6.11 6.40
C ASN A 285 11.57 5.68 6.35
N ALA A 286 11.85 4.45 6.80
CA ALA A 286 13.20 3.91 6.88
C ALA A 286 13.74 3.37 5.54
N VAL A 287 12.87 3.16 4.57
CA VAL A 287 13.23 2.52 3.30
C VAL A 287 13.49 3.52 2.21
N GLU A 288 12.62 4.52 2.09
CA GLU A 288 12.73 5.53 1.05
C GLU A 288 11.97 6.79 1.46
N GLU A 289 12.67 7.84 1.81
CA GLU A 289 12.11 9.17 2.07
C GLU A 289 13.21 10.24 2.01
N THR A 290 12.81 11.50 1.82
CA THR A 290 13.71 12.63 1.94
C THR A 290 13.26 13.54 3.06
N LEU A 291 14.17 13.88 3.96
CA LEU A 291 13.96 14.90 4.97
C LEU A 291 14.67 16.18 4.55
N PHE A 292 13.93 17.27 4.43
CA PHE A 292 14.42 18.59 4.05
C PHE A 292 14.44 19.54 5.24
N LEU A 293 15.53 20.30 5.38
CA LEU A 293 15.67 21.39 6.33
C LEU A 293 15.72 22.72 5.57
N TYR A 294 14.76 23.59 5.82
CA TYR A 294 14.70 24.93 5.25
C TYR A 294 15.06 25.98 6.28
N ASP A 295 15.77 27.01 5.87
CA ASP A 295 16.09 28.14 6.72
C ASP A 295 14.89 29.10 6.87
N ARG A 296 15.08 30.18 7.65
CA ARG A 296 14.04 31.22 7.86
C ARG A 296 13.70 32.05 6.61
N ALA A 297 14.57 32.06 5.60
CA ALA A 297 14.30 32.71 4.32
C ALA A 297 13.49 31.82 3.38
N GLY A 298 13.34 30.54 3.72
CA GLY A 298 12.70 29.53 2.90
C GLY A 298 13.67 28.88 1.91
N GLU A 299 14.99 29.09 2.10
CA GLU A 299 16.02 28.44 1.29
C GLU A 299 16.37 27.07 1.87
N LEU A 300 16.67 26.10 1.01
CA LEU A 300 17.06 24.77 1.42
C LEU A 300 18.44 24.79 2.08
N ALA A 301 18.47 24.63 3.41
CA ALA A 301 19.66 24.62 4.23
C ALA A 301 20.39 23.27 4.19
N ASP A 302 19.64 22.16 4.35
CA ASP A 302 20.18 20.80 4.28
C ASP A 302 19.10 19.81 3.90
N TYR A 303 19.49 18.61 3.48
CA TYR A 303 18.57 17.48 3.25
C TYR A 303 19.29 16.16 3.42
N VAL A 304 18.54 15.11 3.72
CA VAL A 304 19.03 13.73 3.78
C VAL A 304 18.08 12.80 3.03
N LEU A 305 18.65 11.95 2.22
CA LEU A 305 17.97 10.88 1.52
C LEU A 305 18.01 9.64 2.40
N LEU A 306 16.88 9.34 3.05
CA LEU A 306 16.75 8.19 3.94
C LEU A 306 16.56 6.93 3.11
N HIS A 307 17.38 5.91 3.31
CA HIS A 307 17.24 4.63 2.64
C HIS A 307 17.80 3.49 3.50
N ASP A 308 17.09 2.38 3.54
CA ASP A 308 17.50 1.13 4.19
C ASP A 308 18.11 1.28 5.59
N ILE A 309 17.65 2.27 6.36
CA ILE A 309 18.13 2.47 7.73
C ILE A 309 17.88 1.17 8.51
N PRO A 310 18.90 0.60 9.18
CA PRO A 310 18.72 -0.61 9.96
C PRO A 310 17.67 -0.44 11.05
N ILE A 311 16.88 -1.47 11.31
CA ILE A 311 15.97 -1.46 12.46
C ILE A 311 16.77 -1.24 13.73
N GLU A 312 16.35 -0.34 14.60
CA GLU A 312 17.08 0.12 15.80
C GLU A 312 18.43 0.80 15.51
N GLY A 313 18.72 1.10 14.28
CA GLY A 313 19.90 1.86 13.87
C GLY A 313 19.56 3.27 13.42
N SER A 314 20.55 4.00 12.99
CA SER A 314 20.44 5.37 12.49
C SER A 314 21.26 5.61 11.25
N MET A 315 21.00 6.74 10.60
CA MET A 315 21.81 7.28 9.50
C MET A 315 22.25 8.70 9.89
N GLY A 316 23.54 9.02 9.79
CA GLY A 316 24.03 10.30 10.24
C GLY A 316 25.41 10.65 9.69
N ARG A 317 25.95 11.79 10.14
CA ARG A 317 27.22 12.34 9.71
C ARG A 317 28.31 12.07 10.75
N ILE A 318 29.51 11.80 10.30
CA ILE A 318 30.70 11.78 11.14
C ILE A 318 31.45 13.10 10.92
N ASN A 319 31.93 13.72 12.01
CA ASN A 319 32.70 14.96 11.93
C ASN A 319 33.88 14.81 10.97
N GLU A 320 34.15 15.88 10.21
CA GLU A 320 35.22 15.97 9.24
C GLU A 320 35.16 14.97 8.05
N GLU A 321 34.08 14.18 7.95
CA GLU A 321 33.84 13.31 6.80
C GLU A 321 32.58 13.75 6.04
N ASN A 322 32.65 13.82 4.72
CA ASN A 322 31.52 14.15 3.87
C ASN A 322 30.56 12.98 3.71
N GLY A 323 29.26 13.29 3.52
CA GLY A 323 28.18 12.33 3.31
C GLY A 323 27.74 11.62 4.58
N TYR A 324 26.88 10.63 4.40
CA TYR A 324 26.21 9.93 5.49
C TYR A 324 26.81 8.54 5.73
N PHE A 325 26.61 8.05 6.97
CA PHE A 325 26.98 6.74 7.48
C PHE A 325 25.77 6.08 8.14
N PHE A 326 25.74 4.77 8.17
CA PHE A 326 24.80 3.97 8.90
C PHE A 326 25.41 3.49 10.21
N PHE A 327 24.63 3.53 11.29
CA PHE A 327 25.04 3.15 12.63
C PHE A 327 24.12 2.05 13.16
N THR A 328 24.67 1.06 13.84
CA THR A 328 23.92 0.06 14.59
C THR A 328 23.53 0.51 15.99
N GLU A 329 24.23 1.52 16.51
CA GLU A 329 24.01 2.14 17.82
C GLU A 329 23.86 3.64 17.62
N PRO A 330 22.63 4.18 17.70
CA PRO A 330 22.38 5.62 17.62
C PRO A 330 23.05 6.41 18.75
N THR A 331 23.42 7.64 18.46
CA THR A 331 24.17 8.48 19.41
C THR A 331 23.50 9.84 19.71
N PRO A 332 22.21 9.88 20.10
CA PRO A 332 21.48 11.12 20.30
C PRO A 332 22.14 12.04 21.34
N GLY A 333 22.42 13.28 20.96
CA GLY A 333 23.08 14.29 21.80
C GLY A 333 24.58 14.09 21.97
N ALA A 334 25.20 13.19 21.18
CA ALA A 334 26.63 12.93 21.21
C ALA A 334 27.22 12.87 19.78
N GLU A 335 28.53 12.94 19.68
CA GLU A 335 29.23 12.84 18.40
C GLU A 335 29.10 11.43 17.80
N ASN A 336 28.69 11.35 16.54
CA ASN A 336 28.59 10.09 15.81
C ASN A 336 29.99 9.47 15.60
N THR A 337 30.14 8.22 15.97
CA THR A 337 31.41 7.48 15.84
C THR A 337 31.17 6.05 15.40
N GLY A 338 32.11 5.48 14.66
CA GLY A 338 31.92 4.15 14.07
C GLY A 338 31.01 4.22 12.84
N GLY A 339 30.30 3.18 12.53
CA GLY A 339 29.41 3.15 11.39
C GLY A 339 30.09 2.78 10.07
N ALA A 340 29.27 2.55 9.05
CA ALA A 340 29.71 2.24 7.70
C ALA A 340 28.89 3.02 6.66
N ARG A 341 29.44 3.25 5.48
CA ARG A 341 28.73 3.93 4.38
C ARG A 341 27.73 3.03 3.65
N LEU A 342 27.73 1.76 3.95
CA LEU A 342 26.90 0.75 3.29
C LEU A 342 26.11 -0.03 4.31
N VAL A 343 24.92 -0.47 3.88
CA VAL A 343 24.12 -1.51 4.52
C VAL A 343 24.25 -2.77 3.68
N SER A 344 24.42 -3.91 4.31
CA SER A 344 24.52 -5.19 3.60
C SER A 344 23.20 -5.51 2.89
N ASP A 345 23.30 -6.12 1.71
CA ASP A 345 22.14 -6.57 0.98
C ASP A 345 21.42 -7.70 1.74
N MET A 346 20.11 -7.76 1.57
CA MET A 346 19.30 -8.83 2.15
C MET A 346 19.62 -10.17 1.47
N PRO A 347 19.75 -11.28 2.23
CA PRO A 347 19.84 -12.61 1.66
C PRO A 347 18.64 -12.94 0.76
N LEU A 348 18.91 -13.68 -0.32
CA LEU A 348 17.90 -14.26 -1.20
C LEU A 348 17.88 -15.77 -1.04
N THR A 349 16.73 -16.41 -1.21
CA THR A 349 16.66 -17.84 -1.37
C THR A 349 16.75 -18.23 -2.85
N LEU A 350 17.58 -19.23 -3.17
CA LEU A 350 17.65 -19.84 -4.50
C LEU A 350 16.64 -21.01 -4.63
N THR A 351 16.12 -21.47 -3.50
CA THR A 351 15.10 -22.51 -3.41
C THR A 351 13.75 -21.82 -3.35
N PRO A 352 12.80 -22.09 -4.26
CA PRO A 352 11.48 -21.45 -4.22
C PRO A 352 10.81 -21.61 -2.85
N GLU A 353 10.17 -20.56 -2.37
CA GLU A 353 9.35 -20.59 -1.15
C GLU A 353 7.98 -21.22 -1.41
N GLY A 354 7.31 -21.69 -0.35
CA GLY A 354 5.95 -22.18 -0.42
C GLY A 354 5.80 -23.68 -0.14
N PRO A 355 4.72 -24.32 -0.63
CA PRO A 355 4.41 -25.74 -0.34
C PRO A 355 5.25 -26.70 -1.16
N TYR A 356 5.61 -27.83 -0.53
CA TYR A 356 6.36 -28.95 -1.10
C TYR A 356 5.67 -30.27 -0.76
N ASP A 357 5.12 -30.94 -1.75
CA ASP A 357 4.41 -32.20 -1.62
C ASP A 357 5.33 -33.41 -1.81
N ASP A 358 5.07 -34.49 -1.06
CA ASP A 358 5.80 -35.76 -1.14
C ASP A 358 7.32 -35.65 -0.93
N VAL A 359 7.76 -34.66 -0.13
CA VAL A 359 9.18 -34.38 0.16
C VAL A 359 9.54 -34.81 1.58
N GLN A 360 10.54 -35.70 1.75
CA GLN A 360 11.06 -36.08 3.05
C GLN A 360 12.12 -35.10 3.58
N ARG A 361 12.85 -34.44 2.70
CA ARG A 361 13.93 -33.50 3.03
C ARG A 361 14.00 -32.45 1.92
N LEU A 362 14.08 -31.21 2.31
CA LEU A 362 14.29 -30.07 1.43
C LEU A 362 15.68 -29.47 1.71
N GLN A 363 16.46 -29.25 0.67
CA GLN A 363 17.72 -28.51 0.78
C GLN A 363 17.48 -27.08 0.34
N VAL A 364 17.61 -26.13 1.27
CA VAL A 364 17.41 -24.71 1.00
C VAL A 364 18.74 -24.02 0.80
N GLU A 365 18.89 -23.39 -0.34
CA GLU A 365 20.08 -22.62 -0.70
C GLU A 365 19.83 -21.11 -0.57
N LEU A 366 20.72 -20.41 0.13
CA LEU A 366 20.71 -18.97 0.30
C LEU A 366 21.88 -18.32 -0.45
N SER A 367 21.68 -17.07 -0.89
CA SER A 367 22.68 -16.27 -1.57
C SER A 367 22.64 -14.82 -1.07
N ALA A 368 23.79 -14.25 -0.77
CA ALA A 368 24.01 -12.83 -0.55
C ALA A 368 25.46 -12.49 -0.78
N PRO A 369 25.82 -11.22 -1.06
CA PRO A 369 27.17 -10.73 -0.85
C PRO A 369 27.56 -10.86 0.64
N GLY A 370 28.82 -11.28 0.91
CA GLY A 370 29.33 -11.39 2.27
C GLY A 370 28.92 -12.67 3.01
N ARG A 371 28.90 -12.60 4.34
CA ARG A 371 28.59 -13.73 5.22
C ARG A 371 27.14 -13.73 5.61
N ILE A 372 26.46 -14.87 5.45
CA ILE A 372 25.05 -15.05 5.85
C ILE A 372 24.99 -15.72 7.23
N PHE A 373 24.09 -15.25 8.09
CA PHE A 373 23.73 -15.84 9.38
C PHE A 373 22.22 -16.09 9.39
N TYR A 374 21.78 -17.22 9.99
CA TYR A 374 20.38 -17.59 9.97
C TYR A 374 19.88 -18.20 11.27
N THR A 375 18.56 -18.23 11.44
CA THR A 375 17.79 -18.91 12.49
C THR A 375 16.69 -19.79 11.89
N LEU A 376 16.24 -20.81 12.63
CA LEU A 376 15.14 -21.71 12.24
C LEU A 376 13.97 -21.69 13.24
N ASP A 377 14.08 -20.92 14.29
CA ASP A 377 13.13 -20.83 15.40
C ASP A 377 12.26 -19.57 15.37
N GLY A 378 12.31 -18.80 14.28
CA GLY A 378 11.58 -17.54 14.10
C GLY A 378 12.27 -16.31 14.71
N THR A 379 13.33 -16.50 15.53
CA THR A 379 14.04 -15.37 16.14
C THR A 379 14.80 -14.55 15.10
N VAL A 380 15.01 -13.26 15.40
CA VAL A 380 15.80 -12.35 14.57
C VAL A 380 17.26 -12.81 14.53
N PRO A 381 17.84 -13.13 13.36
CA PRO A 381 19.23 -13.53 13.26
C PRO A 381 20.19 -12.35 13.51
N THR A 382 21.33 -12.66 14.14
CA THR A 382 22.41 -11.72 14.41
C THR A 382 23.75 -12.32 13.94
N ILE A 383 24.84 -11.58 14.03
CA ILE A 383 26.20 -12.10 13.74
C ILE A 383 26.62 -13.25 14.63
N SER A 384 25.88 -13.51 15.73
CA SER A 384 26.09 -14.62 16.64
C SER A 384 25.25 -15.85 16.31
N SER A 385 24.31 -15.73 15.36
CA SER A 385 23.47 -16.82 14.89
C SER A 385 24.25 -17.81 14.03
N THR A 386 23.62 -18.90 13.61
CA THR A 386 24.26 -19.96 12.83
C THR A 386 24.80 -19.40 11.51
N PRO A 387 26.12 -19.54 11.22
CA PRO A 387 26.64 -19.09 9.94
C PRO A 387 26.22 -20.05 8.82
N TYR A 388 25.80 -19.49 7.68
CA TYR A 388 25.47 -20.28 6.51
C TYR A 388 26.76 -20.75 5.81
N THR A 389 26.95 -22.06 5.71
CA THR A 389 28.12 -22.68 5.09
C THR A 389 27.77 -23.61 3.93
N GLY A 390 26.49 -23.73 3.57
CA GLY A 390 25.97 -24.60 2.52
C GLY A 390 24.49 -24.88 2.75
N PRO A 391 23.83 -25.65 1.87
CA PRO A 391 22.38 -25.85 1.91
C PRO A 391 21.86 -26.27 3.30
N ILE A 392 20.75 -25.65 3.72
CA ILE A 392 20.05 -25.91 4.98
C ILE A 392 19.07 -27.06 4.75
N GLU A 393 19.18 -28.14 5.52
CA GLU A 393 18.26 -29.27 5.44
C GLU A 393 17.03 -29.02 6.31
N LEU A 394 15.83 -28.99 5.69
CA LEU A 394 14.54 -29.01 6.36
C LEU A 394 13.89 -30.39 6.22
N THR A 395 13.39 -30.97 7.34
CA THR A 395 12.66 -32.24 7.40
C THR A 395 11.19 -32.07 7.78
N GLU A 396 10.79 -30.86 8.11
CA GLU A 396 9.42 -30.45 8.48
C GLU A 396 9.17 -29.01 8.02
N THR A 397 7.93 -28.59 8.02
CA THR A 397 7.51 -27.21 7.78
C THR A 397 8.27 -26.25 8.69
N GLY A 398 8.82 -25.17 8.11
CA GLY A 398 9.65 -24.24 8.86
C GLY A 398 9.85 -22.90 8.21
N VAL A 399 10.35 -21.97 9.00
CA VAL A 399 10.70 -20.61 8.60
C VAL A 399 12.21 -20.43 8.76
N ILE A 400 12.87 -19.94 7.72
CA ILE A 400 14.27 -19.53 7.76
C ILE A 400 14.29 -18.01 7.79
N ARG A 401 14.93 -17.44 8.80
CA ARG A 401 15.24 -16.02 8.86
C ARG A 401 16.74 -15.82 8.68
N ALA A 402 17.14 -14.85 7.84
CA ALA A 402 18.53 -14.68 7.49
C ALA A 402 18.93 -13.20 7.37
N VAL A 403 20.17 -12.91 7.74
CA VAL A 403 20.83 -11.60 7.52
C VAL A 403 22.19 -11.81 6.87
N ALA A 404 22.66 -10.80 6.15
CA ALA A 404 24.01 -10.80 5.60
C ALA A 404 24.86 -9.69 6.22
N LEU A 405 26.18 -9.93 6.27
CA LEU A 405 27.20 -8.96 6.65
C LEU A 405 28.29 -8.93 5.60
N GLU A 406 28.39 -7.81 4.90
CA GLU A 406 29.44 -7.50 3.95
C GLU A 406 30.59 -6.76 4.62
N ASP A 407 31.76 -6.80 3.97
CA ASP A 407 32.91 -6.00 4.43
C ASP A 407 32.61 -4.49 4.27
N ASN A 408 32.93 -3.71 5.31
CA ASN A 408 32.72 -2.26 5.37
C ASN A 408 31.22 -1.83 5.31
N ALA A 409 30.30 -2.72 5.65
CA ALA A 409 28.88 -2.43 5.76
C ALA A 409 28.36 -2.72 7.18
N VAL A 410 27.24 -2.09 7.55
CA VAL A 410 26.47 -2.54 8.71
C VAL A 410 25.58 -3.74 8.35
N LEU A 411 25.08 -4.43 9.36
CA LEU A 411 24.18 -5.56 9.17
C LEU A 411 22.92 -5.13 8.40
N GLY A 412 22.54 -5.93 7.40
CA GLY A 412 21.36 -5.69 6.58
C GLY A 412 20.04 -6.02 7.29
N ARG A 413 18.92 -5.79 6.59
CA ARG A 413 17.60 -6.19 7.04
C ARG A 413 17.43 -7.71 6.98
N VAL A 414 16.49 -8.22 7.76
CA VAL A 414 16.17 -9.65 7.84
C VAL A 414 15.34 -10.07 6.63
N SER A 415 15.79 -11.11 5.92
CA SER A 415 14.96 -11.88 5.01
C SER A 415 14.26 -13.01 5.75
N THR A 416 13.01 -13.28 5.38
CA THR A 416 12.20 -14.36 5.96
C THR A 416 11.68 -15.25 4.85
N PHE A 417 11.89 -16.54 4.93
CA PHE A 417 11.51 -17.54 3.93
C PHE A 417 10.74 -18.67 4.58
N SER A 418 9.61 -19.08 4.00
CA SER A 418 8.75 -20.12 4.54
C SER A 418 8.61 -21.30 3.60
N PHE A 419 8.70 -22.51 4.16
CA PHE A 419 8.63 -23.78 3.43
C PHE A 419 7.66 -24.72 4.14
N PHE A 420 6.63 -25.21 3.42
CA PHE A 420 5.57 -26.05 3.96
C PHE A 420 5.73 -27.46 3.38
N LEU A 421 6.28 -28.38 4.19
CA LEU A 421 6.60 -29.73 3.76
C LEU A 421 5.42 -30.67 4.05
N ASN A 422 4.83 -31.23 2.99
CA ASN A 422 3.69 -32.15 3.06
C ASN A 422 2.45 -31.56 3.74
N GLU A 423 2.28 -30.25 3.63
CA GLU A 423 1.11 -29.51 4.10
C GLU A 423 0.14 -29.31 2.94
N TYR A 424 -0.94 -30.11 2.94
CA TYR A 424 -1.92 -30.10 1.86
C TYR A 424 -3.11 -29.22 2.24
N HIS A 425 -3.28 -28.13 1.52
CA HIS A 425 -4.36 -27.16 1.76
C HIS A 425 -5.11 -26.84 0.48
N SER A 426 -6.42 -26.60 0.62
CA SER A 426 -7.29 -26.09 -0.48
C SER A 426 -7.37 -24.57 -0.49
N LEU A 427 -6.87 -23.91 0.56
CA LEU A 427 -6.82 -22.46 0.71
C LEU A 427 -5.37 -21.96 0.62
N PRO A 428 -5.15 -20.69 0.22
CA PRO A 428 -3.84 -20.07 0.29
C PRO A 428 -3.21 -20.16 1.69
N ILE A 429 -1.87 -20.19 1.74
CA ILE A 429 -1.14 -20.27 3.01
C ILE A 429 -0.63 -18.88 3.39
N LEU A 430 -0.94 -18.45 4.61
CA LEU A 430 -0.45 -17.24 5.23
C LEU A 430 0.59 -17.60 6.29
N SER A 431 1.80 -17.08 6.17
CA SER A 431 2.91 -17.30 7.09
C SER A 431 3.21 -16.03 7.89
N LEU A 432 3.08 -16.12 9.20
CA LEU A 432 3.46 -15.07 10.14
C LEU A 432 4.71 -15.52 10.90
N ALA A 433 5.84 -14.86 10.66
CA ALA A 433 7.06 -15.05 11.43
C ALA A 433 7.20 -13.91 12.44
N VAL A 434 7.02 -14.19 13.72
CA VAL A 434 7.09 -13.20 14.80
C VAL A 434 8.49 -13.14 15.39
N ASP A 435 8.99 -11.93 15.67
CA ASP A 435 10.36 -11.68 16.15
C ASP A 435 10.57 -12.23 17.58
N ASP A 436 9.54 -12.11 18.43
CA ASP A 436 9.53 -12.65 19.78
C ASP A 436 8.34 -13.60 19.98
N ALA A 437 8.59 -14.90 19.82
CA ALA A 437 7.57 -15.93 19.97
C ALA A 437 7.01 -16.00 21.40
N ASN A 438 7.80 -15.68 22.43
CA ASN A 438 7.34 -15.71 23.82
C ASN A 438 6.39 -14.54 24.10
N GLU A 439 6.73 -13.34 23.64
CA GLU A 439 5.87 -12.18 23.80
C GLU A 439 4.58 -12.35 23.00
N PHE A 440 4.68 -12.82 21.75
CA PHE A 440 3.51 -13.14 20.93
C PHE A 440 2.58 -14.14 21.62
N GLU A 441 3.11 -15.26 22.12
CA GLU A 441 2.29 -16.28 22.80
C GLU A 441 1.66 -15.70 24.09
N ARG A 442 2.38 -14.86 24.82
CA ARG A 442 1.88 -14.17 26.01
C ARG A 442 0.68 -13.29 25.68
N ILE A 443 0.79 -12.39 24.68
CA ILE A 443 -0.30 -11.49 24.31
C ILE A 443 -1.45 -12.25 23.65
N PHE A 444 -1.17 -13.28 22.86
CA PHE A 444 -2.17 -14.11 22.20
C PHE A 444 -2.98 -14.91 23.24
N SER A 445 -2.32 -15.61 24.18
CA SER A 445 -3.01 -16.43 25.15
C SER A 445 -3.91 -15.62 26.09
N ILE A 446 -3.47 -14.43 26.53
CA ILE A 446 -4.22 -13.55 27.43
C ILE A 446 -5.23 -12.67 26.68
N GLY A 447 -5.01 -12.40 25.39
CA GLY A 447 -5.81 -11.48 24.59
C GLY A 447 -5.51 -10.02 24.93
N ILE A 448 -4.22 -9.67 25.02
CA ILE A 448 -3.80 -8.29 25.28
C ILE A 448 -3.84 -7.50 23.98
N LYS A 449 -4.70 -6.49 23.91
CA LYS A 449 -4.78 -5.55 22.81
C LYS A 449 -3.73 -4.43 22.97
N TRP A 450 -3.35 -3.80 21.85
CA TRP A 450 -2.47 -2.61 21.81
C TRP A 450 -1.00 -2.88 22.20
N VAL A 451 -0.56 -4.12 22.14
CA VAL A 451 0.85 -4.46 22.27
C VAL A 451 1.30 -5.05 20.92
N PRO A 452 1.93 -4.26 20.07
CA PRO A 452 2.44 -4.76 18.79
C PRO A 452 3.67 -5.64 19.00
N VAL A 453 3.81 -6.65 18.16
CA VAL A 453 5.00 -7.50 18.04
C VAL A 453 5.52 -7.37 16.62
N PRO A 454 6.80 -7.03 16.43
CA PRO A 454 7.42 -7.06 15.11
C PRO A 454 7.34 -8.46 14.49
N ALA A 455 7.07 -8.52 13.19
CA ALA A 455 6.86 -9.76 12.48
C ALA A 455 7.17 -9.59 10.98
N ASN A 456 7.07 -10.70 10.27
CA ASN A 456 7.01 -10.72 8.81
C ASN A 456 5.79 -11.52 8.40
N LEU A 457 5.03 -11.02 7.45
CA LEU A 457 3.85 -11.68 6.90
C LEU A 457 4.09 -12.01 5.43
N ALA A 458 3.79 -13.24 5.04
CA ALA A 458 3.89 -13.68 3.65
C ALA A 458 2.65 -14.49 3.24
N LEU A 459 2.18 -14.32 2.02
CA LEU A 459 1.06 -15.07 1.43
C LEU A 459 1.54 -15.89 0.25
N TYR A 460 1.14 -17.15 0.23
CA TYR A 460 1.46 -18.14 -0.80
C TYR A 460 0.19 -18.64 -1.48
N GLU A 461 0.02 -18.31 -2.76
CA GLU A 461 -1.05 -18.77 -3.65
C GLU A 461 -0.45 -18.95 -5.04
N ASP A 462 -0.21 -20.20 -5.48
CA ASP A 462 0.54 -20.50 -6.71
C ASP A 462 1.94 -19.86 -6.78
N GLY A 463 2.56 -19.62 -5.63
CA GLY A 463 3.83 -18.92 -5.44
C GLY A 463 3.74 -17.85 -4.36
N VAL A 464 4.75 -17.00 -4.24
CA VAL A 464 4.76 -15.87 -3.30
C VAL A 464 3.91 -14.74 -3.89
N VAL A 465 2.82 -14.37 -3.20
CA VAL A 465 2.00 -13.19 -3.55
C VAL A 465 2.66 -11.93 -2.97
N PHE A 466 3.00 -11.98 -1.68
CA PHE A 466 3.80 -10.96 -1.01
C PHE A 466 4.59 -11.57 0.14
N ASN A 467 5.66 -10.90 0.56
CA ASN A 467 6.49 -11.25 1.70
C ASN A 467 7.07 -9.95 2.27
N GLN A 468 6.52 -9.45 3.38
CA GLN A 468 6.86 -8.13 3.91
C GLN A 468 6.92 -8.10 5.43
N ALA A 469 7.88 -7.35 5.96
CA ALA A 469 7.97 -7.05 7.38
C ALA A 469 6.80 -6.15 7.82
N CYS A 470 6.33 -6.35 9.06
CA CYS A 470 5.16 -5.67 9.61
C CYS A 470 5.19 -5.70 11.14
N LYS A 471 4.19 -5.13 11.77
CA LYS A 471 3.86 -5.41 13.17
C LYS A 471 2.50 -6.08 13.27
N VAL A 472 2.35 -6.99 14.23
CA VAL A 472 1.10 -7.69 14.51
C VAL A 472 0.63 -7.39 15.91
N SER A 473 -0.67 -7.15 16.08
CA SER A 473 -1.31 -6.94 17.38
C SER A 473 -2.61 -7.73 17.48
N MET A 474 -3.08 -8.02 18.71
CA MET A 474 -4.38 -8.66 18.89
C MET A 474 -5.49 -7.67 18.55
N ASN A 475 -6.48 -8.13 17.77
CA ASN A 475 -7.62 -7.34 17.36
C ASN A 475 -8.94 -7.94 17.88
N GLY A 476 -9.96 -7.08 18.09
CA GLY A 476 -11.25 -7.45 18.65
C GLY A 476 -11.53 -6.80 20.00
N TRP A 477 -12.62 -7.20 20.62
CA TRP A 477 -13.01 -6.78 21.98
C TRP A 477 -13.48 -7.99 22.80
N THR A 478 -14.72 -8.44 22.64
CA THR A 478 -15.23 -9.62 23.33
C THR A 478 -14.60 -10.91 22.80
N SER A 479 -14.25 -10.95 21.53
CA SER A 479 -13.55 -12.08 20.88
C SER A 479 -12.14 -12.33 21.44
N LEU A 480 -11.50 -11.36 22.10
CA LEU A 480 -10.20 -11.56 22.77
C LEU A 480 -10.26 -12.55 23.95
N SER A 481 -11.44 -12.82 24.51
CA SER A 481 -11.64 -13.87 25.51
C SER A 481 -11.70 -15.28 24.94
N MET A 482 -11.85 -15.41 23.61
CA MET A 482 -11.93 -16.70 22.91
C MET A 482 -10.54 -17.34 22.76
N PRO A 483 -10.45 -18.68 22.62
CA PRO A 483 -9.15 -19.34 22.35
C PRO A 483 -8.50 -18.86 21.06
N LYS A 484 -9.23 -18.82 19.98
CA LYS A 484 -8.78 -18.33 18.67
C LYS A 484 -9.06 -16.83 18.57
N LYS A 485 -8.08 -16.03 18.17
CA LYS A 485 -8.15 -14.58 18.21
C LYS A 485 -7.85 -13.95 16.85
N SER A 486 -8.54 -12.88 16.54
CA SER A 486 -8.21 -12.03 15.40
C SER A 486 -6.96 -11.19 15.68
N MET A 487 -6.21 -10.90 14.65
CA MET A 487 -4.99 -10.09 14.70
C MET A 487 -5.04 -8.99 13.63
N GLY A 488 -4.62 -7.79 14.01
CA GLY A 488 -4.36 -6.70 13.07
C GLY A 488 -2.89 -6.71 12.67
N VAL A 489 -2.64 -6.43 11.40
CA VAL A 489 -1.30 -6.26 10.83
C VAL A 489 -1.19 -4.84 10.33
N GLU A 490 -0.11 -4.15 10.66
CA GLU A 490 0.16 -2.80 10.20
C GLU A 490 1.48 -2.76 9.44
N PHE A 491 1.44 -2.14 8.27
CA PHE A 491 2.59 -1.88 7.43
C PHE A 491 2.98 -0.41 7.60
N THR A 492 4.09 -0.17 8.25
CA THR A 492 4.57 1.18 8.53
C THR A 492 5.90 1.45 7.82
N GLY A 493 6.26 2.71 7.68
CA GLY A 493 7.54 3.14 7.11
C GLY A 493 8.76 2.45 7.71
N ARG A 494 8.66 2.08 8.99
CA ARG A 494 9.63 1.25 9.70
C ARG A 494 9.94 -0.10 9.02
N TYR A 495 8.93 -0.74 8.44
CA TYR A 495 9.03 -2.08 7.88
C TYR A 495 8.99 -2.09 6.34
N GLY A 496 9.06 -0.95 5.70
CA GLY A 496 9.05 -0.85 4.24
C GLY A 496 7.86 -0.09 3.68
N GLY A 497 7.04 0.52 4.53
CA GLY A 497 5.86 1.26 4.11
C GLY A 497 4.66 0.36 3.82
N MET A 498 3.70 0.88 3.08
CA MET A 498 2.48 0.16 2.70
C MET A 498 2.79 -1.13 1.93
N LEU A 499 1.92 -2.11 2.03
CA LEU A 499 1.97 -3.30 1.19
C LEU A 499 1.47 -2.95 -0.22
N HIS A 500 2.28 -3.28 -1.23
CA HIS A 500 1.96 -3.04 -2.63
C HIS A 500 1.72 -4.34 -3.38
N CYS A 501 0.47 -4.77 -3.50
CA CYS A 501 0.06 -5.91 -4.35
C CYS A 501 -1.46 -5.90 -4.58
N ASP A 502 -1.94 -6.45 -5.69
CA ASP A 502 -3.39 -6.69 -5.91
C ASP A 502 -3.83 -7.95 -5.15
N LEU A 503 -4.02 -7.80 -3.84
CA LEU A 503 -4.26 -8.91 -2.90
C LEU A 503 -5.58 -9.64 -3.14
N PHE A 504 -6.63 -8.90 -3.51
CA PHE A 504 -7.99 -9.44 -3.66
C PHE A 504 -8.44 -9.54 -5.12
N GLY A 505 -7.60 -9.13 -6.09
CA GLY A 505 -7.93 -9.19 -7.53
C GLY A 505 -8.96 -8.15 -7.96
N ASN A 506 -9.11 -7.06 -7.22
CA ASN A 506 -10.07 -5.98 -7.46
C ASN A 506 -9.43 -4.69 -7.99
N GLY A 507 -8.10 -4.68 -8.17
CA GLY A 507 -7.31 -3.54 -8.65
C GLY A 507 -6.89 -2.55 -7.54
N ILE A 508 -7.21 -2.82 -6.28
CA ILE A 508 -6.62 -2.10 -5.13
C ILE A 508 -5.26 -2.72 -4.86
N THR A 509 -4.22 -1.89 -4.82
CA THR A 509 -2.82 -2.35 -4.73
C THR A 509 -2.05 -1.80 -3.54
N GLU A 510 -2.66 -0.96 -2.70
CA GLU A 510 -1.99 -0.30 -1.58
C GLU A 510 -2.74 -0.54 -0.28
N TYR A 511 -2.05 -1.07 0.75
CA TYR A 511 -2.63 -1.36 2.05
C TYR A 511 -1.70 -0.88 3.16
N ASP A 512 -2.21 -0.01 4.06
CA ASP A 512 -1.53 0.40 5.30
C ASP A 512 -1.68 -0.64 6.41
N GLY A 513 -2.70 -1.50 6.31
CA GLY A 513 -2.95 -2.58 7.25
C GLY A 513 -3.86 -3.67 6.71
N LEU A 514 -3.78 -4.82 7.34
CA LEU A 514 -4.63 -5.99 7.09
C LEU A 514 -5.19 -6.53 8.41
N ASN A 515 -6.31 -7.21 8.34
CA ASN A 515 -6.93 -7.87 9.47
C ASN A 515 -7.01 -9.39 9.21
N MET A 516 -6.32 -10.18 10.00
CA MET A 516 -6.45 -11.64 10.05
C MET A 516 -7.62 -11.96 10.99
N ARG A 517 -8.82 -11.95 10.41
CA ARG A 517 -10.06 -12.06 11.17
C ARG A 517 -10.43 -13.51 11.46
N VAL A 518 -10.93 -13.73 12.67
CA VAL A 518 -11.63 -14.95 13.08
C VAL A 518 -13.04 -14.59 13.55
N GLY A 519 -13.18 -13.51 14.32
CA GLY A 519 -14.43 -13.08 14.94
C GLY A 519 -14.93 -14.07 16.01
N GLN A 520 -16.15 -13.86 16.43
CA GLN A 520 -16.86 -14.85 17.27
C GLN A 520 -17.51 -15.97 16.45
N ASP A 521 -17.66 -15.75 15.15
CA ASP A 521 -18.34 -16.68 14.24
C ASP A 521 -17.58 -18.00 14.03
N TYR A 522 -16.30 -18.09 14.41
CA TYR A 522 -15.56 -19.37 14.32
C TYR A 522 -16.21 -20.49 15.15
N ASN A 523 -16.98 -20.13 16.18
CA ASN A 523 -17.77 -21.07 16.96
C ASN A 523 -19.11 -21.45 16.30
N PHE A 524 -19.44 -20.86 15.15
CA PHE A 524 -20.71 -21.07 14.46
C PHE A 524 -20.46 -21.53 13.03
N SER A 525 -20.77 -20.70 12.04
CA SER A 525 -20.61 -21.03 10.63
C SER A 525 -19.26 -20.65 10.03
N VAL A 526 -18.50 -19.77 10.67
CA VAL A 526 -17.20 -19.22 10.24
C VAL A 526 -17.31 -18.08 9.21
N PHE A 527 -18.42 -17.95 8.50
CA PHE A 527 -18.55 -17.06 7.32
C PHE A 527 -19.76 -16.12 7.32
N ARG A 528 -20.50 -15.95 8.44
CA ARG A 528 -21.71 -15.07 8.45
C ARG A 528 -21.39 -13.63 8.13
N ASN A 529 -20.28 -13.10 8.67
CA ASN A 529 -19.83 -11.74 8.40
C ASN A 529 -19.49 -11.55 6.91
N GLU A 530 -18.73 -12.47 6.34
CA GLU A 530 -18.31 -12.42 4.94
C GLU A 530 -19.50 -12.60 3.99
N LEU A 531 -20.41 -13.51 4.30
CA LEU A 531 -21.63 -13.72 3.53
C LEU A 531 -22.40 -12.41 3.32
N ILE A 532 -22.68 -11.68 4.40
CA ILE A 532 -23.46 -10.44 4.31
C ILE A 532 -22.66 -9.33 3.62
N GLN A 533 -21.35 -9.22 3.88
CA GLN A 533 -20.50 -8.24 3.20
C GLN A 533 -20.43 -8.49 1.69
N ASP A 534 -20.34 -9.74 1.25
CA ASP A 534 -20.34 -10.09 -0.18
C ASP A 534 -21.68 -9.75 -0.83
N LEU A 535 -22.81 -10.11 -0.20
CA LEU A 535 -24.15 -9.75 -0.69
C LEU A 535 -24.31 -8.23 -0.83
N CYS A 536 -23.75 -7.48 0.13
CA CYS A 536 -23.73 -6.01 0.10
C CYS A 536 -22.88 -5.49 -1.07
N ARG A 537 -21.65 -5.97 -1.22
CA ARG A 537 -20.71 -5.55 -2.27
C ARG A 537 -21.25 -5.79 -3.67
N GLU A 538 -22.02 -6.88 -3.85
CA GLU A 538 -22.67 -7.19 -5.13
C GLU A 538 -23.83 -6.25 -5.46
N ALA A 539 -24.43 -5.62 -4.46
CA ALA A 539 -25.64 -4.82 -4.60
C ALA A 539 -25.44 -3.31 -4.46
N SER A 540 -24.44 -2.87 -3.73
CA SER A 540 -24.25 -1.46 -3.38
C SER A 540 -22.97 -0.86 -3.99
N ASP A 541 -23.11 0.33 -4.56
CA ASP A 541 -21.99 1.14 -5.04
C ASP A 541 -21.66 2.30 -4.05
N CYS A 542 -22.38 2.42 -2.94
CA CYS A 542 -22.26 3.54 -2.00
C CYS A 542 -22.12 3.13 -0.53
N LEU A 543 -22.17 1.84 -0.23
CA LEU A 543 -21.90 1.26 1.08
C LEU A 543 -20.64 0.39 0.97
N TYR A 544 -19.61 0.75 1.71
CA TYR A 544 -18.32 0.08 1.63
C TYR A 544 -18.28 -1.15 2.54
N THR A 545 -17.59 -2.20 2.09
CA THR A 545 -17.35 -3.43 2.84
C THR A 545 -15.89 -3.84 2.66
N GLN A 546 -15.35 -4.53 3.65
CA GLN A 546 -14.00 -5.09 3.55
C GLN A 546 -13.95 -6.19 2.48
N GLU A 547 -12.86 -6.23 1.72
CA GLU A 547 -12.52 -7.40 0.93
C GLU A 547 -12.11 -8.56 1.84
N SER A 548 -12.18 -9.78 1.34
CA SER A 548 -11.90 -10.97 2.14
C SER A 548 -11.29 -12.12 1.34
N LYS A 549 -10.32 -12.82 1.96
CA LYS A 549 -9.70 -14.03 1.42
C LYS A 549 -9.45 -15.02 2.56
N TYR A 550 -10.05 -16.22 2.51
CA TYR A 550 -9.75 -17.26 3.48
C TYR A 550 -8.37 -17.86 3.23
N CYS A 551 -7.60 -18.00 4.28
CA CYS A 551 -6.23 -18.51 4.26
C CYS A 551 -5.99 -19.48 5.41
N ILE A 552 -4.98 -20.33 5.30
CA ILE A 552 -4.46 -21.15 6.39
C ILE A 552 -3.26 -20.43 7.01
N LEU A 553 -3.40 -20.00 8.26
CA LEU A 553 -2.34 -19.33 8.99
C LEU A 553 -1.37 -20.32 9.60
N TYR A 554 -0.07 -20.05 9.41
CA TYR A 554 1.05 -20.61 10.16
C TYR A 554 1.75 -19.50 10.93
N VAL A 555 2.14 -19.76 12.17
CA VAL A 555 2.94 -18.86 13.01
C VAL A 555 4.26 -19.54 13.33
N ASN A 556 5.37 -18.96 12.91
CA ASN A 556 6.72 -19.56 13.02
C ASN A 556 6.76 -21.04 12.55
N GLY A 557 6.07 -21.35 11.43
CA GLY A 557 5.96 -22.69 10.89
C GLY A 557 4.93 -23.62 11.58
N ALA A 558 4.32 -23.20 12.69
CA ALA A 558 3.27 -23.97 13.35
C ALA A 558 1.89 -23.66 12.80
N TYR A 559 1.09 -24.68 12.50
CA TYR A 559 -0.29 -24.53 12.00
C TYR A 559 -1.20 -23.82 13.02
N TYR A 560 -1.87 -22.75 12.59
CA TYR A 560 -2.82 -21.96 13.39
C TYR A 560 -4.27 -22.04 12.91
N GLY A 561 -4.52 -22.54 11.70
CA GLY A 561 -5.87 -22.81 11.16
C GLY A 561 -6.39 -21.77 10.19
N ILE A 562 -7.71 -21.79 9.96
CA ILE A 562 -8.41 -20.95 9.00
C ILE A 562 -8.49 -19.51 9.55
N TYR A 563 -8.01 -18.54 8.79
CA TYR A 563 -8.19 -17.11 9.04
C TYR A 563 -8.76 -16.44 7.80
N CYS A 564 -9.60 -15.44 7.99
CA CYS A 564 -10.06 -14.58 6.91
C CYS A 564 -9.17 -13.34 6.85
N LEU A 565 -8.34 -13.23 5.81
CA LEU A 565 -7.52 -12.05 5.55
C LEU A 565 -8.43 -10.97 4.93
N LYS A 566 -8.38 -9.77 5.50
CA LYS A 566 -9.22 -8.63 5.11
C LYS A 566 -8.37 -7.35 5.06
N ASP A 567 -8.74 -6.40 4.22
CA ASP A 567 -8.23 -5.04 4.34
C ASP A 567 -8.68 -4.39 5.67
N ASP A 568 -7.81 -3.59 6.28
CA ASP A 568 -8.18 -2.92 7.54
C ASP A 568 -8.98 -1.63 7.26
N ILE A 569 -9.95 -1.33 8.11
CA ILE A 569 -10.85 -0.17 7.92
C ILE A 569 -10.15 1.08 8.47
N THR A 570 -9.34 1.70 7.63
CA THR A 570 -8.57 2.92 7.88
C THR A 570 -9.01 4.05 6.95
N ARG A 571 -8.33 5.20 7.00
CA ARG A 571 -8.51 6.26 5.99
C ARG A 571 -8.06 5.79 4.60
N GLN A 572 -6.98 5.00 4.53
CA GLN A 572 -6.48 4.42 3.29
C GLN A 572 -7.50 3.45 2.68
N PHE A 573 -8.14 2.59 3.49
CA PHE A 573 -9.24 1.74 3.04
C PHE A 573 -10.32 2.54 2.31
N TYR A 574 -10.84 3.62 2.95
CA TYR A 574 -11.88 4.42 2.31
C TYR A 574 -11.36 5.10 1.03
N ALA A 575 -10.15 5.66 1.06
CA ALA A 575 -9.54 6.29 -0.11
C ALA A 575 -9.45 5.33 -1.31
N ASN A 576 -9.00 4.11 -1.06
CA ASN A 576 -8.89 3.05 -2.08
C ASN A 576 -10.25 2.68 -2.69
N HIS A 577 -11.25 2.44 -1.83
CA HIS A 577 -12.59 2.03 -2.27
C HIS A 577 -13.38 3.16 -2.93
N ALA A 578 -13.19 4.39 -2.47
CA ALA A 578 -13.86 5.58 -3.02
C ALA A 578 -13.12 6.17 -4.24
N GLY A 579 -11.85 5.80 -4.48
CA GLY A 579 -11.02 6.33 -5.56
C GLY A 579 -10.63 7.79 -5.37
N VAL A 580 -10.32 8.20 -4.12
CA VAL A 580 -9.96 9.57 -3.71
C VAL A 580 -8.60 9.59 -3.02
N SER A 581 -7.98 10.77 -2.90
CA SER A 581 -6.75 10.93 -2.11
C SER A 581 -7.01 10.72 -0.62
N VAL A 582 -6.12 9.99 0.05
CA VAL A 582 -6.19 9.75 1.51
C VAL A 582 -6.14 11.05 2.31
N ASP A 583 -5.47 12.08 1.81
CA ASP A 583 -5.39 13.41 2.44
C ASP A 583 -6.74 14.15 2.44
N SER A 584 -7.64 13.79 1.53
CA SER A 584 -8.99 14.34 1.46
C SER A 584 -9.96 13.66 2.42
N VAL A 585 -9.56 12.56 3.08
CA VAL A 585 -10.44 11.66 3.84
C VAL A 585 -10.47 12.04 5.32
N GLU A 586 -11.68 12.13 5.84
CA GLU A 586 -12.00 12.19 7.27
C GLU A 586 -12.88 11.00 7.63
N GLY A 587 -12.62 10.36 8.78
CA GLY A 587 -13.42 9.22 9.22
C GLY A 587 -13.24 8.91 10.70
N PHE A 588 -14.20 8.21 11.28
CA PHE A 588 -14.15 7.78 12.68
C PHE A 588 -15.10 6.62 12.95
N ARG A 589 -14.92 6.00 14.11
CA ARG A 589 -15.85 5.01 14.66
C ARG A 589 -16.93 5.71 15.47
N ALA A 590 -18.18 5.63 15.04
CA ALA A 590 -19.32 6.18 15.77
C ALA A 590 -19.80 5.18 16.89
N PRO A 591 -20.42 5.63 17.98
CA PRO A 591 -20.63 7.03 18.33
C PRO A 591 -19.37 7.62 19.00
N ALA A 592 -18.69 8.51 18.31
CA ALA A 592 -17.61 9.29 18.91
C ALA A 592 -18.04 10.75 19.01
N PRO A 593 -18.20 11.31 20.21
CA PRO A 593 -18.56 12.72 20.36
C PRO A 593 -17.43 13.68 19.92
N THR A 594 -16.38 13.15 19.34
CA THR A 594 -15.22 13.92 18.89
C THR A 594 -15.40 14.60 17.54
N ASN A 595 -16.32 14.11 16.69
CA ASN A 595 -16.66 14.78 15.43
C ASN A 595 -17.96 15.56 15.57
N VAL A 596 -17.84 16.87 15.78
CA VAL A 596 -18.96 17.79 16.04
C VAL A 596 -19.88 17.85 14.82
N ASP A 597 -19.34 17.91 13.62
CA ASP A 597 -20.13 18.06 12.39
C ASP A 597 -21.09 16.89 12.14
N TYR A 598 -20.60 15.65 12.29
CA TYR A 598 -21.44 14.45 12.13
C TYR A 598 -22.50 14.36 13.24
N TYR A 599 -22.09 14.66 14.47
CA TYR A 599 -23.00 14.63 15.62
C TYR A 599 -24.10 15.68 15.51
N ASP A 600 -23.78 16.90 15.09
CA ASP A 600 -24.74 17.98 14.85
C ASP A 600 -25.74 17.58 13.74
N LEU A 601 -25.27 16.97 12.65
CA LEU A 601 -26.13 16.47 11.59
C LEU A 601 -27.06 15.35 12.08
N MET A 602 -26.55 14.38 12.83
CA MET A 602 -27.33 13.25 13.30
C MET A 602 -28.35 13.66 14.36
N VAL A 603 -27.96 14.50 15.35
CA VAL A 603 -28.77 14.89 16.47
C VAL A 603 -29.67 16.10 16.15
N ASP A 604 -29.09 17.23 15.69
CA ASP A 604 -29.83 18.46 15.49
C ASP A 604 -30.79 18.35 14.30
N TYR A 605 -30.35 17.73 13.19
CA TYR A 605 -31.20 17.57 12.01
C TYR A 605 -31.85 16.19 11.92
N GLY A 606 -31.12 15.15 12.24
CA GLY A 606 -31.59 13.78 12.14
C GLY A 606 -32.63 13.47 13.20
N TRP A 607 -32.40 13.88 14.44
CA TRP A 607 -33.28 13.58 15.56
C TRP A 607 -34.30 14.71 15.86
N HIS A 608 -33.84 15.97 15.89
CA HIS A 608 -34.66 17.05 16.43
C HIS A 608 -35.40 17.90 15.39
N SER A 609 -35.06 17.82 14.12
CA SER A 609 -35.79 18.51 13.05
C SER A 609 -36.94 17.67 12.53
N ASP A 610 -38.02 18.31 12.09
CA ASP A 610 -39.10 17.64 11.37
C ASP A 610 -38.65 17.26 9.96
N LEU A 611 -38.24 16.00 9.75
CA LEU A 611 -37.78 15.48 8.46
C LEU A 611 -38.87 15.17 7.46
N SER A 612 -40.17 15.32 7.85
CA SER A 612 -41.29 15.34 6.90
C SER A 612 -41.26 16.61 6.04
N GLU A 613 -40.65 17.69 6.55
CA GLU A 613 -40.39 18.92 5.78
C GLU A 613 -39.22 18.70 4.83
N GLU A 614 -39.43 18.81 3.53
CA GLU A 614 -38.42 18.60 2.48
C GLU A 614 -37.14 19.42 2.71
N LYS A 615 -37.24 20.66 3.23
CA LYS A 615 -36.10 21.50 3.54
C LYS A 615 -35.12 20.84 4.53
N ASN A 616 -35.65 20.29 5.62
CA ASN A 616 -34.85 19.63 6.67
C ASN A 616 -34.28 18.32 6.16
N TYR A 617 -35.07 17.55 5.42
CA TYR A 617 -34.62 16.32 4.73
C TYR A 617 -33.43 16.61 3.80
N ARG A 618 -33.53 17.64 2.93
CA ARG A 618 -32.46 18.01 2.00
C ARG A 618 -31.20 18.51 2.70
N HIS A 619 -31.36 19.18 3.85
CA HIS A 619 -30.21 19.60 4.65
C HIS A 619 -29.44 18.39 5.20
N LEU A 620 -30.13 17.40 5.73
CA LEU A 620 -29.52 16.16 6.20
C LEU A 620 -28.83 15.40 5.04
N GLU A 621 -29.51 15.26 3.90
CA GLU A 621 -29.01 14.62 2.67
C GLU A 621 -27.77 15.31 2.10
N ALA A 622 -27.61 16.61 2.30
CA ALA A 622 -26.42 17.35 1.87
C ALA A 622 -25.17 16.98 2.69
N GLY A 623 -25.34 16.55 3.94
CA GLY A 623 -24.24 16.17 4.81
C GLY A 623 -24.03 14.66 4.98
N ILE A 624 -25.11 13.86 4.78
CA ILE A 624 -25.06 12.40 4.89
C ILE A 624 -25.52 11.79 3.56
N ASN A 625 -24.75 10.81 3.06
CA ASN A 625 -25.19 10.00 1.92
C ASN A 625 -26.31 9.06 2.36
N LEU A 626 -27.58 9.49 2.14
CA LEU A 626 -28.74 8.72 2.58
C LEU A 626 -28.92 7.40 1.83
N ASP A 627 -28.36 7.21 0.65
CA ASP A 627 -28.35 5.89 -0.02
C ASP A 627 -27.42 4.92 0.70
N SER A 628 -26.23 5.39 1.13
CA SER A 628 -25.31 4.61 1.97
C SER A 628 -25.97 4.23 3.31
N LEU A 629 -26.66 5.17 3.95
CA LEU A 629 -27.42 4.90 5.19
C LEU A 629 -28.56 3.91 4.97
N ILE A 630 -29.32 4.02 3.87
CA ILE A 630 -30.39 3.08 3.51
C ILE A 630 -29.82 1.68 3.35
N ASP A 631 -28.78 1.51 2.57
CA ASP A 631 -28.17 0.19 2.34
C ASP A 631 -27.61 -0.38 3.66
N TRP A 632 -26.89 0.41 4.45
CA TRP A 632 -26.41 0.00 5.78
C TRP A 632 -27.56 -0.49 6.67
N PHE A 633 -28.63 0.31 6.79
CA PHE A 633 -29.79 -0.05 7.59
C PHE A 633 -30.49 -1.31 7.09
N LEU A 634 -30.62 -1.46 5.76
CA LEU A 634 -31.29 -2.62 5.16
C LEU A 634 -30.53 -3.93 5.36
N PHE A 635 -29.20 -3.92 5.21
CA PHE A 635 -28.37 -5.11 5.43
C PHE A 635 -28.28 -5.48 6.91
N GLU A 636 -28.08 -4.51 7.80
CA GLU A 636 -28.11 -4.73 9.25
C GLU A 636 -29.45 -5.30 9.73
N ALA A 637 -30.55 -4.73 9.26
CA ALA A 637 -31.90 -5.19 9.61
C ALA A 637 -32.23 -6.54 8.99
N TYR A 638 -31.87 -6.80 7.72
CA TYR A 638 -32.10 -8.09 7.07
C TYR A 638 -31.41 -9.22 7.84
N CYS A 639 -30.14 -9.10 8.12
CA CYS A 639 -29.43 -10.16 8.85
C CYS A 639 -29.71 -10.17 10.36
N GLY A 640 -30.43 -9.17 10.89
CA GLY A 640 -30.78 -9.08 12.29
C GLY A 640 -29.54 -8.99 13.19
N ASN A 641 -28.51 -8.24 12.77
CA ASN A 641 -27.31 -8.06 13.56
C ASN A 641 -27.64 -7.41 14.91
N SER A 642 -27.23 -8.05 16.00
CA SER A 642 -27.53 -7.59 17.35
C SER A 642 -26.42 -6.78 18.02
N ASP A 643 -25.35 -6.46 17.30
CA ASP A 643 -24.19 -5.72 17.81
C ASP A 643 -23.80 -4.53 16.91
N THR A 644 -24.77 -3.67 16.63
CA THR A 644 -24.58 -2.53 15.71
C THR A 644 -24.03 -1.27 16.36
N ALA A 645 -24.26 -1.04 17.68
CA ALA A 645 -23.93 0.24 18.34
C ALA A 645 -22.44 0.59 18.36
N GLY A 646 -21.60 -0.43 18.55
CA GLY A 646 -20.16 -0.23 18.58
C GLY A 646 -19.50 -0.40 17.21
N ASN A 647 -20.25 -0.78 16.18
CA ASN A 647 -19.76 -1.21 14.88
C ASN A 647 -20.27 -0.31 13.75
N GLN A 648 -20.24 1.00 13.99
CA GLN A 648 -20.55 2.03 13.01
C GLN A 648 -19.26 2.76 12.66
N ARG A 649 -18.86 2.73 11.39
CA ARG A 649 -17.78 3.54 10.85
C ARG A 649 -18.31 4.41 9.72
N VAL A 650 -17.91 5.65 9.73
CA VAL A 650 -18.31 6.64 8.74
C VAL A 650 -17.08 7.39 8.24
N TYR A 651 -17.09 7.65 6.95
CA TYR A 651 -16.03 8.38 6.25
C TYR A 651 -16.65 9.41 5.33
N ARG A 652 -15.89 10.46 5.04
CA ARG A 652 -16.20 11.42 3.97
C ARG A 652 -14.90 11.87 3.30
N SER A 653 -15.02 12.36 2.07
CA SER A 653 -13.93 13.00 1.36
C SER A 653 -14.38 14.32 0.76
N THR A 654 -13.51 15.34 0.81
CA THR A 654 -13.73 16.62 0.13
C THR A 654 -13.77 16.48 -1.39
N GLU A 655 -13.23 15.41 -1.94
CA GLU A 655 -13.23 15.08 -3.37
C GLU A 655 -14.51 14.35 -3.81
N ASN A 656 -15.24 13.71 -2.86
CA ASN A 656 -16.46 12.96 -3.11
C ASN A 656 -17.70 13.62 -2.46
N GLY A 657 -17.96 14.89 -2.76
CA GLY A 657 -19.14 15.61 -2.31
C GLY A 657 -19.23 15.89 -0.81
N ASN A 658 -18.21 15.56 -0.03
CA ASN A 658 -18.06 15.84 1.42
C ASN A 658 -19.27 15.37 2.27
N ARG A 659 -19.88 14.23 1.92
CA ARG A 659 -21.00 13.62 2.63
C ARG A 659 -20.53 12.38 3.37
N TRP A 660 -21.02 12.19 4.60
CA TRP A 660 -20.74 11.01 5.40
C TRP A 660 -21.34 9.74 4.78
N GLU A 661 -20.50 8.73 4.60
CA GLU A 661 -20.83 7.42 4.04
C GLU A 661 -20.47 6.33 5.05
N TYR A 662 -21.22 5.23 5.02
CA TYR A 662 -21.12 4.15 6.00
C TYR A 662 -20.24 3.02 5.49
N VAL A 663 -19.67 2.27 6.45
CA VAL A 663 -19.00 0.99 6.22
C VAL A 663 -19.78 -0.11 6.93
N LEU A 664 -20.09 -1.18 6.23
CA LEU A 664 -20.76 -2.36 6.79
C LEU A 664 -19.69 -3.39 7.20
N TYR A 665 -19.58 -3.65 8.49
CA TYR A 665 -18.59 -4.56 9.03
C TYR A 665 -19.03 -5.13 10.39
N ASP A 666 -18.35 -6.21 10.85
CA ASP A 666 -18.53 -6.84 12.16
C ASP A 666 -19.93 -7.44 12.36
N LEU A 667 -20.30 -8.33 11.42
CA LEU A 667 -21.60 -9.00 11.35
C LEU A 667 -21.59 -10.40 11.97
N ASP A 668 -20.71 -10.68 12.93
CA ASP A 668 -20.59 -11.98 13.60
C ASP A 668 -21.90 -12.42 14.28
N TRP A 669 -22.70 -11.46 14.70
CA TRP A 669 -23.98 -11.66 15.34
C TRP A 669 -25.18 -11.67 14.38
N ALA A 670 -24.93 -11.67 13.07
CA ALA A 670 -25.95 -11.86 12.05
C ALA A 670 -26.61 -13.24 12.20
N PHE A 671 -27.93 -13.30 12.00
CA PHE A 671 -28.76 -14.52 12.09
C PHE A 671 -28.63 -15.28 13.41
N HIS A 672 -28.12 -14.64 14.47
CA HIS A 672 -27.83 -15.31 15.74
C HIS A 672 -29.10 -15.57 16.58
N TYR A 673 -30.02 -14.61 16.60
CA TYR A 673 -31.29 -14.75 17.28
C TYR A 673 -32.43 -14.84 16.26
N TRP A 674 -33.34 -15.76 16.42
CA TRP A 674 -34.48 -16.04 15.58
C TRP A 674 -35.41 -14.84 15.29
N GLN A 675 -35.02 -13.66 15.65
CA GLN A 675 -35.74 -12.39 15.53
C GLN A 675 -35.16 -11.47 14.48
N GLY A 676 -34.51 -12.02 13.45
CA GLY A 676 -34.04 -11.22 12.31
C GLY A 676 -35.15 -10.29 11.80
N GLY A 677 -34.77 -9.34 10.97
CA GLY A 677 -35.66 -8.32 10.44
C GLY A 677 -35.55 -6.98 11.17
N PHE A 678 -36.38 -6.06 10.76
CA PHE A 678 -36.32 -4.65 11.12
C PHE A 678 -36.51 -4.38 12.61
N GLY A 679 -37.09 -5.32 13.34
CA GLY A 679 -37.23 -5.25 14.80
C GLY A 679 -35.90 -5.20 15.54
N THR A 680 -34.88 -5.84 15.02
CA THR A 680 -33.57 -5.82 15.63
C THR A 680 -33.06 -4.40 15.76
N ILE A 681 -33.20 -3.59 14.73
CA ILE A 681 -32.79 -2.20 14.72
C ILE A 681 -33.84 -1.27 15.32
N LEU A 682 -35.08 -1.29 14.79
CA LEU A 682 -36.14 -0.31 15.13
C LEU A 682 -36.70 -0.46 16.55
N ASP A 683 -36.65 -1.65 17.14
CA ASP A 683 -37.01 -1.85 18.54
C ASP A 683 -35.83 -1.68 19.51
N GLY A 684 -34.62 -1.31 18.98
CA GLY A 684 -33.43 -1.12 19.77
C GLY A 684 -32.83 -2.39 20.36
N ILE A 685 -33.24 -3.58 19.87
CA ILE A 685 -32.74 -4.88 20.33
C ILE A 685 -31.27 -5.04 19.97
N GLY A 686 -30.90 -4.61 18.75
CA GLY A 686 -29.52 -4.65 18.23
C GLY A 686 -28.61 -3.54 18.77
N ASN A 687 -29.07 -2.76 19.75
CA ASN A 687 -28.26 -1.72 20.40
C ASN A 687 -27.63 -0.73 19.40
N VAL A 688 -28.40 -0.25 18.43
CA VAL A 688 -27.92 0.67 17.38
C VAL A 688 -27.48 2.05 17.93
N GLY A 689 -27.77 2.32 19.19
CA GLY A 689 -27.59 3.61 19.84
C GLY A 689 -28.80 4.52 19.73
N PRO A 690 -29.09 5.32 20.78
CA PRO A 690 -30.32 6.13 20.83
C PRO A 690 -30.34 7.21 19.74
N ASP A 691 -29.23 7.84 19.43
CA ASP A 691 -29.18 8.94 18.48
C ASP A 691 -29.47 8.44 17.05
N MET A 692 -28.82 7.36 16.65
CA MET A 692 -29.05 6.70 15.35
C MET A 692 -30.50 6.19 15.24
N LEU A 693 -31.00 5.54 16.28
CA LEU A 693 -32.38 5.04 16.30
C LEU A 693 -33.42 6.17 16.16
N ASN A 694 -33.22 7.29 16.86
CA ASN A 694 -34.09 8.44 16.76
C ASN A 694 -34.04 9.12 15.39
N MET A 695 -32.85 9.24 14.79
CA MET A 695 -32.69 9.73 13.42
C MET A 695 -33.39 8.82 12.40
N LEU A 696 -33.23 7.50 12.50
CA LEU A 696 -33.86 6.53 11.60
C LEU A 696 -35.40 6.60 11.72
N ASN A 697 -35.95 6.66 12.95
CA ASN A 697 -37.40 6.77 13.15
C ASN A 697 -37.94 8.07 12.54
N ASN A 698 -37.23 9.20 12.73
CA ASN A 698 -37.63 10.48 12.17
C ASN A 698 -37.53 10.53 10.64
N LEU A 699 -36.48 9.86 10.04
CA LEU A 699 -36.38 9.67 8.59
C LEU A 699 -37.54 8.84 8.03
N LEU A 700 -38.02 7.84 8.77
CA LEU A 700 -39.16 7.02 8.37
C LEU A 700 -40.49 7.81 8.34
N ASP A 701 -40.57 8.96 8.97
CA ASP A 701 -41.73 9.88 8.84
C ASP A 701 -41.67 10.70 7.53
N SER A 702 -40.53 10.78 6.85
CA SER A 702 -40.37 11.40 5.54
C SER A 702 -40.91 10.50 4.41
N GLU A 703 -41.87 10.97 3.64
CA GLU A 703 -42.37 10.24 2.47
C GLU A 703 -41.29 9.98 1.43
N ILE A 704 -40.35 10.92 1.26
CA ILE A 704 -39.22 10.81 0.31
C ILE A 704 -38.29 9.67 0.73
N PHE A 705 -37.91 9.63 2.00
CA PHE A 705 -37.04 8.58 2.53
C PHE A 705 -37.73 7.21 2.47
N ARG A 706 -38.97 7.14 2.90
CA ARG A 706 -39.77 5.89 2.88
C ARG A 706 -39.89 5.30 1.46
N ASP A 707 -40.19 6.12 0.45
CA ASP A 707 -40.30 5.65 -0.94
C ASP A 707 -38.96 5.11 -1.44
N ARG A 708 -37.84 5.80 -1.16
CA ARG A 708 -36.48 5.35 -1.52
C ARG A 708 -36.15 4.01 -0.85
N LEU A 709 -36.35 3.93 0.46
CA LEU A 709 -36.05 2.74 1.27
C LEU A 709 -36.90 1.54 0.79
N LEU A 710 -38.21 1.71 0.58
CA LEU A 710 -39.09 0.63 0.15
C LEU A 710 -38.73 0.12 -1.26
N ARG A 711 -38.43 1.00 -2.19
CA ARG A 711 -37.96 0.62 -3.54
C ARG A 711 -36.66 -0.14 -3.48
N ARG A 712 -35.68 0.37 -2.70
CA ARG A 712 -34.38 -0.27 -2.53
C ARG A 712 -34.52 -1.64 -1.91
N TYR A 713 -35.35 -1.78 -0.87
CA TYR A 713 -35.55 -3.08 -0.23
C TYR A 713 -36.25 -4.08 -1.16
N ALA A 714 -37.22 -3.63 -1.94
CA ALA A 714 -37.86 -4.47 -2.96
C ALA A 714 -36.88 -4.96 -4.05
N GLU A 715 -35.94 -4.12 -4.44
CA GLU A 715 -34.84 -4.51 -5.35
C GLU A 715 -33.96 -5.59 -4.70
N LEU A 716 -33.51 -5.36 -3.46
CA LEU A 716 -32.62 -6.28 -2.76
C LEU A 716 -33.25 -7.66 -2.54
N VAL A 717 -34.49 -7.75 -2.06
CA VAL A 717 -35.17 -9.06 -1.85
C VAL A 717 -35.51 -9.76 -3.16
N GLY A 718 -35.61 -9.01 -4.24
CA GLY A 718 -35.80 -9.58 -5.59
C GLY A 718 -34.48 -9.99 -6.26
N THR A 719 -33.34 -9.78 -5.64
CA THR A 719 -32.00 -10.04 -6.20
C THR A 719 -31.09 -10.74 -5.18
N VAL A 720 -30.15 -10.02 -4.57
CA VAL A 720 -29.09 -10.60 -3.72
C VAL A 720 -29.59 -11.11 -2.37
N LEU A 721 -30.74 -10.60 -1.86
CA LEU A 721 -31.37 -11.06 -0.63
C LEU A 721 -32.55 -12.04 -0.87
N ALA A 722 -32.70 -12.53 -2.09
CA ALA A 722 -33.65 -13.62 -2.37
C ALA A 722 -33.16 -14.92 -1.71
N ASP A 723 -34.09 -15.69 -1.11
CA ASP A 723 -33.76 -16.88 -0.31
C ASP A 723 -32.87 -17.88 -1.08
N ASP A 724 -33.22 -18.19 -2.34
CA ASP A 724 -32.42 -19.10 -3.17
C ASP A 724 -31.01 -18.55 -3.41
N TYR A 725 -30.86 -17.26 -3.65
CA TYR A 725 -29.55 -16.61 -3.88
C TYR A 725 -28.66 -16.69 -2.62
N VAL A 726 -29.22 -16.38 -1.46
CA VAL A 726 -28.50 -16.46 -0.19
C VAL A 726 -28.11 -17.90 0.14
N LEU A 727 -29.00 -18.87 -0.13
CA LEU A 727 -28.71 -20.29 0.07
C LEU A 727 -27.57 -20.78 -0.84
N ASP A 728 -27.54 -20.37 -2.10
CA ASP A 728 -26.45 -20.68 -3.05
C ASP A 728 -25.11 -20.12 -2.55
N ARG A 729 -25.09 -18.86 -2.03
CA ARG A 729 -23.88 -18.27 -1.43
C ARG A 729 -23.41 -19.02 -0.18
N ILE A 730 -24.33 -19.44 0.68
CA ILE A 730 -24.00 -20.31 1.83
C ILE A 730 -23.34 -21.61 1.36
N ASP A 731 -23.85 -22.22 0.29
CA ASP A 731 -23.30 -23.47 -0.24
C ASP A 731 -21.89 -23.28 -0.84
N GLU A 732 -21.61 -22.15 -1.46
CA GLU A 732 -20.27 -21.78 -1.93
C GLU A 732 -19.27 -21.66 -0.78
N TYR A 733 -19.62 -20.95 0.32
CA TYR A 733 -18.76 -20.87 1.51
C TYR A 733 -18.53 -22.23 2.17
N VAL A 734 -19.56 -23.04 2.22
CA VAL A 734 -19.44 -24.43 2.75
C VAL A 734 -18.52 -25.28 1.88
N ALA A 735 -18.62 -25.17 0.56
CA ALA A 735 -17.74 -25.89 -0.34
C ALA A 735 -16.27 -25.45 -0.19
N LEU A 736 -16.04 -24.13 -0.05
CA LEU A 736 -14.73 -23.54 0.14
C LEU A 736 -14.05 -24.00 1.44
N LEU A 737 -14.77 -23.97 2.56
CA LEU A 737 -14.18 -24.16 3.89
C LEU A 737 -14.17 -25.62 4.35
N ARG A 738 -15.08 -26.45 3.86
CA ARG A 738 -15.25 -27.85 4.29
C ARG A 738 -13.97 -28.69 4.30
N PRO A 739 -13.06 -28.60 3.32
CA PRO A 739 -11.82 -29.36 3.32
C PRO A 739 -10.92 -29.10 4.53
N GLU A 740 -10.93 -27.86 5.06
CA GLU A 740 -10.02 -27.39 6.10
C GLU A 740 -10.63 -27.42 7.52
N ILE A 741 -11.95 -27.46 7.64
CA ILE A 741 -12.67 -27.32 8.91
C ILE A 741 -12.26 -28.36 9.94
N ALA A 742 -12.00 -29.60 9.54
CA ALA A 742 -11.70 -30.68 10.48
C ALA A 742 -10.39 -30.42 11.26
N ARG A 743 -9.34 -30.02 10.55
CA ARG A 743 -8.03 -29.71 11.13
C ARG A 743 -8.07 -28.44 11.99
N ASP A 744 -8.76 -27.41 11.51
CA ASP A 744 -8.95 -26.16 12.24
C ASP A 744 -9.68 -26.38 13.55
N HIS A 745 -10.79 -27.09 13.50
CA HIS A 745 -11.65 -27.31 14.66
C HIS A 745 -11.00 -28.25 15.70
N GLU A 746 -10.21 -29.24 15.27
CA GLU A 746 -9.41 -30.07 16.16
C GLU A 746 -8.45 -29.21 16.99
N ARG A 747 -7.75 -28.26 16.35
CA ARG A 747 -6.82 -27.35 17.05
C ARG A 747 -7.53 -26.48 18.10
N TRP A 748 -8.71 -25.97 17.79
CA TRP A 748 -9.36 -24.96 18.61
C TRP A 748 -10.48 -25.50 19.52
N GLY A 749 -10.66 -26.81 19.55
CA GLY A 749 -11.62 -27.47 20.44
C GLY A 749 -13.06 -27.33 20.02
N VAL A 750 -13.33 -27.14 18.72
CA VAL A 750 -14.65 -27.16 18.09
C VAL A 750 -14.81 -28.48 17.35
N THR A 751 -16.04 -28.95 17.11
CA THR A 751 -16.28 -30.18 16.35
C THR A 751 -16.87 -29.91 14.98
N VAL A 752 -16.59 -30.76 14.01
CA VAL A 752 -17.17 -30.68 12.66
C VAL A 752 -18.70 -30.79 12.70
N GLU A 753 -19.23 -31.60 13.62
CA GLU A 753 -20.68 -31.75 13.82
C GLU A 753 -21.30 -30.43 14.34
N HIS A 754 -20.61 -29.72 15.23
CA HIS A 754 -21.04 -28.42 15.72
C HIS A 754 -21.10 -27.41 14.59
N TRP A 755 -20.04 -27.30 13.78
CA TRP A 755 -20.03 -26.44 12.58
C TRP A 755 -21.14 -26.79 11.61
N SER A 756 -21.26 -28.07 11.24
CA SER A 756 -22.31 -28.54 10.31
C SER A 756 -23.72 -28.26 10.82
N GLY A 757 -23.93 -28.40 12.15
CA GLY A 757 -25.20 -28.06 12.78
C GLY A 757 -25.53 -26.58 12.71
N ASN A 758 -24.55 -25.69 12.89
CA ASN A 758 -24.74 -24.24 12.76
C ASN A 758 -24.97 -23.79 11.31
N VAL A 759 -24.27 -24.41 10.34
CA VAL A 759 -24.53 -24.18 8.92
C VAL A 759 -25.95 -24.60 8.55
N GLU A 760 -26.43 -25.77 9.02
CA GLU A 760 -27.79 -26.20 8.73
C GLU A 760 -28.83 -25.33 9.45
N LEU A 761 -28.53 -24.84 10.64
CA LEU A 761 -29.36 -23.85 11.33
C LEU A 761 -29.51 -22.56 10.51
N LEU A 762 -28.40 -22.04 9.94
CA LEU A 762 -28.40 -20.88 9.07
C LEU A 762 -29.25 -21.13 7.80
N ARG A 763 -29.06 -22.27 7.14
CA ARG A 763 -29.87 -22.67 5.97
C ARG A 763 -31.34 -22.78 6.29
N SER A 764 -31.70 -23.43 7.41
CA SER A 764 -33.11 -23.58 7.82
C SER A 764 -33.76 -22.26 8.20
N THR A 765 -32.99 -21.32 8.77
CA THR A 765 -33.44 -19.95 9.04
C THR A 765 -33.91 -19.26 7.77
N ILE A 766 -33.18 -19.38 6.69
CA ILE A 766 -33.53 -18.79 5.38
C ILE A 766 -34.69 -19.58 4.74
N ARG A 767 -34.48 -20.87 4.52
CA ARG A 767 -35.41 -21.74 3.75
C ARG A 767 -36.76 -21.95 4.43
N ASP A 768 -36.75 -22.34 5.72
CA ASP A 768 -38.00 -22.82 6.39
C ASP A 768 -38.87 -21.67 6.87
N ASN A 769 -38.31 -20.48 6.98
CA ASN A 769 -39.05 -19.27 7.36
C ASN A 769 -39.51 -18.43 6.16
N ASP A 770 -39.15 -18.80 4.90
CA ASP A 770 -39.39 -17.95 3.76
C ASP A 770 -38.90 -16.52 4.05
N TYR A 771 -37.60 -16.42 4.29
CA TYR A 771 -36.98 -15.34 5.06
C TYR A 771 -37.18 -13.97 4.41
N ALA A 772 -37.04 -13.89 3.10
CA ALA A 772 -37.29 -12.68 2.34
C ALA A 772 -38.76 -12.21 2.54
N HIS A 773 -39.74 -13.11 2.49
CA HIS A 773 -41.14 -12.77 2.79
C HIS A 773 -41.35 -12.38 4.26
N PHE A 774 -40.65 -13.06 5.19
CA PHE A 774 -40.74 -12.72 6.61
C PHE A 774 -40.27 -11.29 6.85
N THR A 775 -39.13 -10.90 6.36
CA THR A 775 -38.55 -9.57 6.56
C THR A 775 -39.34 -8.47 5.85
N VAL A 776 -39.87 -8.73 4.65
CA VAL A 776 -40.81 -7.83 3.96
C VAL A 776 -42.08 -7.61 4.77
N ARG A 777 -42.68 -8.68 5.31
CA ARG A 777 -43.90 -8.57 6.17
C ARG A 777 -43.60 -7.77 7.45
N ASP A 778 -42.47 -7.99 8.09
CA ASP A 778 -42.05 -7.24 9.28
C ASP A 778 -41.93 -5.73 8.98
N LEU A 779 -41.22 -5.37 7.91
CA LEU A 779 -41.11 -3.97 7.47
C LEU A 779 -42.50 -3.36 7.16
N CYS A 780 -43.31 -4.04 6.36
CA CYS A 780 -44.65 -3.58 6.00
C CYS A 780 -45.55 -3.33 7.23
N LYS A 781 -45.47 -4.20 8.25
CA LYS A 781 -46.21 -4.06 9.50
C LYS A 781 -45.72 -2.86 10.30
N ARG A 782 -44.43 -2.66 10.41
CA ARG A 782 -43.83 -1.56 11.20
C ARG A 782 -44.08 -0.18 10.60
N LEU A 783 -44.11 -0.09 9.30
CA LEU A 783 -44.42 1.14 8.58
C LEU A 783 -45.93 1.33 8.34
N ASP A 784 -46.81 0.46 8.89
CA ASP A 784 -48.26 0.46 8.72
C ASP A 784 -48.70 0.61 7.24
N LEU A 785 -48.01 -0.11 6.32
CA LEU A 785 -48.30 -0.02 4.91
C LEU A 785 -49.70 -0.61 4.58
N SER A 786 -50.46 0.14 3.79
CA SER A 786 -51.74 -0.35 3.22
C SER A 786 -51.48 -1.55 2.28
N LYS A 787 -52.56 -2.32 2.02
CA LYS A 787 -52.46 -3.43 1.06
C LYS A 787 -52.05 -2.96 -0.33
N GLU A 788 -52.46 -1.78 -0.75
CA GLU A 788 -52.12 -1.19 -2.05
C GLU A 788 -50.63 -0.85 -2.12
N GLU A 789 -50.06 -0.25 -1.07
CA GLU A 789 -48.62 0.07 -0.97
C GLU A 789 -47.76 -1.20 -0.96
N ARG A 790 -48.16 -2.23 -0.17
CA ARG A 790 -47.46 -3.53 -0.15
C ARG A 790 -47.38 -4.14 -1.54
N MET A 791 -48.53 -4.17 -2.24
CA MET A 791 -48.57 -4.69 -3.61
C MET A 791 -47.77 -3.85 -4.61
N ARG A 792 -47.75 -2.52 -4.42
CA ARG A 792 -47.01 -1.59 -5.26
C ARG A 792 -45.50 -1.79 -5.18
N TYR A 793 -44.98 -1.95 -3.96
CA TYR A 793 -43.50 -2.08 -3.75
C TYR A 793 -43.04 -3.51 -3.88
N PHE A 794 -43.68 -4.46 -3.24
CA PHE A 794 -43.20 -5.83 -3.05
C PHE A 794 -43.88 -6.88 -3.90
N GLY A 795 -44.97 -6.57 -4.57
CA GLY A 795 -45.64 -7.49 -5.49
C GLY A 795 -45.91 -8.87 -4.88
N PRO A 796 -45.24 -9.95 -5.38
CA PRO A 796 -45.44 -11.31 -4.86
C PRO A 796 -45.10 -11.47 -3.38
N TYR A 797 -44.10 -10.77 -2.87
CA TYR A 797 -43.71 -10.81 -1.44
C TYR A 797 -44.75 -10.18 -0.50
N ALA A 798 -45.76 -9.47 -1.05
CA ALA A 798 -46.81 -8.82 -0.27
C ALA A 798 -47.99 -9.73 0.08
N VAL A 799 -48.06 -10.92 -0.49
CA VAL A 799 -49.23 -11.83 -0.31
C VAL A 799 -49.05 -12.66 0.95
N GLU A 800 -50.06 -12.66 1.84
CA GLU A 800 -50.09 -13.51 3.02
C GLU A 800 -50.26 -14.99 2.60
N GLY A 801 -49.25 -15.82 2.92
CA GLY A 801 -49.33 -17.27 3.02
C GLY A 801 -49.81 -18.01 1.78
N ALA A 802 -48.90 -18.61 1.01
CA ALA A 802 -49.18 -19.81 0.26
C ALA A 802 -48.86 -21.05 1.12
#